data_787a2da6d50bcd8965cd55727bd4f514
#
_entry.id   787a2da6d50bcd8965cd55727bd4f514
#
_cell.length_a   1.000
_cell.length_b   1.000
_cell.length_c   1.000
_cell.angle_alpha   90.00
_cell.angle_beta   90.00
_cell.angle_gamma   90.00
#
_symmetry.space_group_name_H-M   'P 1'
#
loop_
_entity.id
_entity.type
_entity.pdbx_description
1 polymer ?
#
loop_
_entity_poly.entity_id
_entity_poly.type
_entity_poly.pdbx_seq_one_letter_code
_entity_poly.pdbx_strand_id
1 'polypeptide(L)'
;MKRTYSLLLLALTFTSCINLSVKETKYGSYLYDHKAMPMDTVNSMQHKWDNKPVQESLLLDGAESLDKWVLSYEEPENAGKISLSVEKAYEGSSSIKFECPTKQPRDLGPEGRYWGRQNLTRVFGNEDFSQYNRISVHVFPEFRGFQKLYLTIILQNGDNVPDRYGKEGWHTVMLKNNQWNKMVMEIPHLPHNEVRGITLSYGLQGNEPGAADTIIYYVDNLSLEKVKTDYFEGWGTDTEISFSHSGYNISDRKTAFTSVKSGDKFSIVNNSTGKTVLEKDVMKQESRVGSFTLFDFTELKIPGEYRIVYDNTESKPFSIAGDVWYPVLEKLTNQYYLQRCGFEQPGIHQVCHQDWYTVYMGDTIIMAGGWHDAGDLSQSYWQTASATAAFFRLARQYQKKNGRLSERLIEEGLWGLEWLHKNRFDGLRVIGWTTMDSYTDNVIGSFDDKHMQPGERISSNDNYYSVIADVEAFMTLKEKDPKAAGTSSKYAQDYWDLLKAHQQSWNTEKLAIALLAGTKLYSIAENEELKNLLVDYADSLMSFQQKDPMNWNLKLNGFFYMGKEKDKFFGYNHSCNAASPVLGLVEMCRLFPRHEKYNDWYRSVELFSGYIKTIAQLTAPYFMIPANIYRLNGTEDDRQIINGIRLDDSHYLRMFPVWQAFRGNSSVILSQANGIASANRLLNDPELHEIALAQMEWMLGKNPFNQSLMYGEGYNFSPQYAVFTDDITGGLPVGILTRDDLDVPYWKMPVLHNYKELWGQPAFRMMELIYYLNE
;
A
#
# COMPACT_ATOMS: atom_id res chain seq x y z
N MET A 1 56.15 36.28 37.98
CA MET A 1 55.90 35.18 37.01
C MET A 1 54.66 34.38 37.44
N LYS A 2 53.48 34.76 36.91
CA LYS A 2 52.23 34.05 37.15
C LYS A 2 51.88 33.30 35.87
N ARG A 3 51.84 31.97 35.91
CA ARG A 3 51.33 31.12 34.83
C ARG A 3 49.84 30.96 34.99
N THR A 4 49.10 31.53 34.05
CA THR A 4 47.65 31.33 33.89
C THR A 4 47.42 29.99 33.17
N TYR A 5 46.78 29.06 33.82
CA TYR A 5 46.25 27.84 33.19
C TYR A 5 44.87 28.15 32.66
N SER A 6 44.71 28.17 31.36
CA SER A 6 43.41 28.14 30.70
C SER A 6 42.89 26.70 30.74
N LEU A 7 41.86 26.49 31.54
CA LEU A 7 41.04 25.27 31.43
C LEU A 7 40.21 25.36 30.14
N LEU A 8 40.59 24.60 29.13
CA LEU A 8 39.70 24.27 28.03
C LEU A 8 38.70 23.23 28.55
N LEU A 9 37.47 23.66 28.83
CA LEU A 9 36.35 22.73 29.01
C LEU A 9 36.02 22.18 27.64
N LEU A 10 36.50 20.97 27.35
CA LEU A 10 35.97 20.14 26.26
C LEU A 10 34.61 19.66 26.72
N ALA A 11 33.56 20.32 26.24
CA ALA A 11 32.21 19.74 26.28
C ALA A 11 32.20 18.54 25.33
N LEU A 12 32.48 17.38 25.89
CA LEU A 12 32.13 16.12 25.25
C LEU A 12 30.59 16.03 25.26
N THR A 13 29.98 16.56 24.22
CA THR A 13 28.64 16.12 23.85
C THR A 13 28.75 14.64 23.52
N PHE A 14 28.40 13.80 24.47
CA PHE A 14 28.02 12.44 24.17
C PHE A 14 26.70 12.50 23.35
N THR A 15 26.82 12.79 22.08
CA THR A 15 25.89 12.17 21.14
C THR A 15 26.16 10.67 21.24
N SER A 16 25.42 10.00 22.08
CA SER A 16 25.26 8.58 21.97
C SER A 16 24.50 8.33 20.67
N CYS A 17 25.23 8.41 19.53
CA CYS A 17 24.86 7.59 18.41
C CYS A 17 24.88 6.17 18.98
N ILE A 18 23.73 5.69 19.38
CA ILE A 18 23.49 4.25 19.42
C ILE A 18 23.62 3.87 17.96
N ASN A 19 24.87 3.61 17.55
CA ASN A 19 25.12 2.85 16.38
C ASN A 19 24.34 1.55 16.61
N LEU A 20 23.13 1.46 16.10
CA LEU A 20 22.64 0.19 15.62
C LEU A 20 23.83 -0.32 14.82
N SER A 21 24.61 -1.22 15.41
CA SER A 21 25.68 -1.85 14.68
C SER A 21 24.99 -2.69 13.63
N VAL A 22 24.65 -2.05 12.52
CA VAL A 22 24.51 -2.74 11.27
C VAL A 22 25.88 -3.38 11.15
N LYS A 23 25.99 -4.65 11.60
CA LYS A 23 27.21 -5.41 11.48
C LYS A 23 27.63 -5.21 10.05
N GLU A 24 28.85 -4.74 9.83
CA GLU A 24 29.42 -4.64 8.50
C GLU A 24 29.15 -5.96 7.79
N THR A 25 28.06 -6.00 7.04
CA THR A 25 27.81 -7.11 6.13
C THR A 25 28.73 -6.87 4.94
N LYS A 26 29.09 -7.90 4.23
CA LYS A 26 29.80 -7.83 2.94
C LYS A 26 29.17 -6.79 1.97
N TYR A 27 27.95 -6.37 2.25
CA TYR A 27 27.10 -5.47 1.49
C TYR A 27 26.87 -4.11 2.16
N GLY A 28 27.45 -3.87 3.32
CA GLY A 28 27.22 -2.66 4.13
C GLY A 28 27.60 -1.34 3.44
N SER A 29 28.47 -1.35 2.44
CA SER A 29 28.77 -0.17 1.62
C SER A 29 27.56 0.35 0.86
N TYR A 30 26.63 -0.50 0.45
CA TYR A 30 25.41 -0.10 -0.23
C TYR A 30 24.44 0.69 0.64
N LEU A 31 24.41 0.40 1.94
CA LEU A 31 23.56 1.11 2.90
C LEU A 31 23.91 2.60 2.98
N TYR A 32 25.19 2.91 2.93
CA TYR A 32 25.68 4.28 3.09
C TYR A 32 25.72 5.06 1.77
N ASP A 33 25.88 4.38 0.65
CA ASP A 33 25.94 4.99 -0.68
C ASP A 33 24.56 5.13 -1.35
N HIS A 34 23.55 4.44 -0.83
CA HIS A 34 22.21 4.53 -1.41
C HIS A 34 21.56 5.86 -1.04
N LYS A 35 21.04 6.54 -2.06
CA LYS A 35 20.28 7.78 -1.90
C LYS A 35 18.81 7.52 -2.20
N ALA A 36 17.96 8.16 -1.42
CA ALA A 36 16.53 8.21 -1.70
C ALA A 36 16.28 8.72 -3.13
N MET A 37 15.37 8.08 -3.83
CA MET A 37 14.90 8.61 -5.10
C MET A 37 14.13 9.91 -4.87
N PRO A 38 14.32 10.94 -5.71
CA PRO A 38 13.58 12.18 -5.55
C PRO A 38 12.09 11.97 -5.79
N MET A 39 11.27 12.79 -5.15
CA MET A 39 9.85 12.88 -5.48
C MET A 39 9.68 13.53 -6.86
N ASP A 40 8.82 12.93 -7.69
CA ASP A 40 8.37 13.57 -8.94
C ASP A 40 7.15 14.46 -8.66
N THR A 41 7.39 15.75 -8.53
CA THR A 41 6.31 16.72 -8.28
C THR A 41 5.60 17.18 -9.56
N VAL A 42 6.16 16.91 -10.75
CA VAL A 42 5.61 17.39 -12.03
C VAL A 42 4.45 16.49 -12.51
N ASN A 43 4.62 15.17 -12.42
CA ASN A 43 3.60 14.20 -12.81
C ASN A 43 2.62 13.85 -11.68
N SER A 44 2.78 14.45 -10.50
CA SER A 44 1.88 14.31 -9.36
C SER A 44 0.56 15.04 -9.61
N MET A 45 -0.54 14.41 -9.23
CA MET A 45 -1.88 15.05 -9.23
C MET A 45 -1.95 16.24 -8.27
N GLN A 46 -1.16 16.24 -7.18
CA GLN A 46 -1.08 17.39 -6.26
C GLN A 46 -0.68 18.66 -7.00
N HIS A 47 0.37 18.57 -7.83
CA HIS A 47 0.80 19.72 -8.64
C HIS A 47 -0.31 20.23 -9.55
N LYS A 48 -1.06 19.32 -10.17
CA LYS A 48 -2.20 19.66 -11.02
C LYS A 48 -3.32 20.34 -10.23
N TRP A 49 -3.65 19.84 -9.06
CA TRP A 49 -4.70 20.41 -8.21
C TRP A 49 -4.34 21.78 -7.68
N ASP A 50 -3.09 21.97 -7.22
CA ASP A 50 -2.60 23.25 -6.69
C ASP A 50 -2.60 24.37 -7.75
N ASN A 51 -2.37 24.02 -9.01
CA ASN A 51 -2.25 24.96 -10.12
C ASN A 51 -3.49 25.08 -11.01
N LYS A 52 -4.63 24.48 -10.66
CA LYS A 52 -5.87 24.64 -11.41
C LYS A 52 -6.32 26.09 -11.48
N PRO A 53 -6.70 26.60 -12.69
CA PRO A 53 -7.32 27.89 -12.81
C PRO A 53 -8.62 27.99 -12.01
N VAL A 54 -8.73 29.00 -11.16
CA VAL A 54 -9.95 29.32 -10.42
C VAL A 54 -10.85 30.17 -11.33
N GLN A 55 -12.08 29.71 -11.56
CA GLN A 55 -13.08 30.40 -12.39
C GLN A 55 -13.82 31.46 -11.58
N GLU A 56 -14.21 31.11 -10.36
CA GLU A 56 -14.94 31.96 -9.42
C GLU A 56 -14.44 31.68 -8.00
N SER A 57 -14.38 32.68 -7.14
CA SER A 57 -14.02 32.54 -5.73
C SER A 57 -14.95 33.35 -4.85
N LEU A 58 -15.30 32.80 -3.70
CA LEU A 58 -16.08 33.45 -2.65
C LEU A 58 -15.30 33.38 -1.34
N LEU A 59 -14.87 34.51 -0.82
CA LEU A 59 -14.28 34.58 0.51
C LEU A 59 -15.35 34.32 1.57
N LEU A 60 -15.16 33.25 2.36
CA LEU A 60 -16.05 32.90 3.48
C LEU A 60 -15.60 33.58 4.77
N ASP A 61 -14.28 33.68 4.99
CA ASP A 61 -13.71 34.29 6.19
C ASP A 61 -12.26 34.75 5.94
N GLY A 62 -11.99 36.01 6.18
CA GLY A 62 -10.65 36.63 6.07
C GLY A 62 -9.88 36.64 7.38
N ALA A 63 -10.32 35.89 8.39
CA ALA A 63 -9.66 35.75 9.70
C ALA A 63 -9.39 37.07 10.46
N GLU A 64 -10.26 38.08 10.26
CA GLU A 64 -10.14 39.38 10.93
C GLU A 64 -10.84 39.41 12.30
N SER A 65 -11.52 38.32 12.69
CA SER A 65 -12.21 38.15 13.96
C SER A 65 -12.28 36.66 14.35
N LEU A 66 -12.43 36.39 15.65
CA LEU A 66 -12.69 35.05 16.16
C LEU A 66 -14.16 34.65 16.11
N ASP A 67 -15.05 35.55 15.70
CA ASP A 67 -16.48 35.27 15.60
C ASP A 67 -16.70 34.06 14.67
N LYS A 68 -17.55 33.12 15.12
CA LYS A 68 -17.86 31.88 14.38
C LYS A 68 -16.68 30.88 14.25
N TRP A 69 -15.53 31.12 14.85
CA TRP A 69 -14.47 30.15 14.99
C TRP A 69 -14.55 29.46 16.35
N VAL A 70 -14.59 28.15 16.35
CA VAL A 70 -14.75 27.33 17.56
C VAL A 70 -13.60 26.34 17.65
N LEU A 71 -12.95 26.32 18.81
CA LEU A 71 -11.99 25.28 19.17
C LEU A 71 -12.70 24.15 19.89
N SER A 72 -12.47 22.91 19.45
CA SER A 72 -12.85 21.72 20.20
C SER A 72 -11.68 20.74 20.27
N TYR A 73 -11.66 19.92 21.30
CA TYR A 73 -10.61 18.96 21.60
C TYR A 73 -11.19 17.70 22.24
N GLU A 74 -10.54 16.58 22.06
CA GLU A 74 -11.00 15.32 22.61
C GLU A 74 -10.74 15.23 24.14
N GLU A 75 -9.59 15.77 24.59
CA GLU A 75 -9.19 15.71 26.00
C GLU A 75 -8.90 17.12 26.55
N PRO A 76 -9.54 17.53 27.66
CA PRO A 76 -9.34 18.86 28.25
C PRO A 76 -7.90 19.12 28.70
N GLU A 77 -7.17 18.09 29.12
CA GLU A 77 -5.76 18.17 29.59
C GLU A 77 -4.81 18.56 28.46
N ASN A 78 -5.22 18.34 27.21
CA ASN A 78 -4.44 18.63 26.01
C ASN A 78 -5.14 19.68 25.12
N ALA A 79 -5.88 20.58 25.71
CA ALA A 79 -6.55 21.64 24.97
C ALA A 79 -5.56 22.58 24.29
N GLY A 80 -5.76 22.80 22.98
CA GLY A 80 -5.09 23.86 22.25
C GLY A 80 -5.60 25.24 22.60
N LYS A 81 -5.12 26.26 21.90
CA LYS A 81 -5.56 27.66 22.05
C LYS A 81 -5.81 28.29 20.70
N ILE A 82 -6.75 29.23 20.66
CA ILE A 82 -6.93 30.09 19.49
C ILE A 82 -6.87 31.56 19.91
N SER A 83 -6.31 32.39 19.07
CA SER A 83 -6.28 33.84 19.25
C SER A 83 -6.24 34.55 17.90
N LEU A 84 -6.67 35.79 17.86
CA LEU A 84 -6.43 36.67 16.71
C LEU A 84 -4.95 37.14 16.77
N SER A 85 -4.23 37.08 15.66
CA SER A 85 -2.84 37.41 15.58
C SER A 85 -2.55 38.35 14.41
N VAL A 86 -1.75 39.38 14.67
CA VAL A 86 -1.19 40.30 13.65
C VAL A 86 0.27 39.95 13.30
N GLU A 87 0.82 38.88 13.86
CA GLU A 87 2.20 38.43 13.59
C GLU A 87 2.37 37.96 12.14
N LYS A 88 1.37 37.31 11.61
CA LYS A 88 1.33 36.82 10.23
C LYS A 88 -0.09 36.96 9.70
N ALA A 89 -0.22 37.51 8.50
CA ALA A 89 -1.47 37.50 7.73
C ALA A 89 -1.12 37.13 6.28
N TYR A 90 -1.98 36.34 5.65
CA TYR A 90 -1.88 36.05 4.22
C TYR A 90 -2.46 37.22 3.43
N GLU A 91 -3.63 37.68 3.86
CA GLU A 91 -4.34 38.84 3.32
C GLU A 91 -4.97 39.62 4.48
N GLY A 92 -5.27 40.90 4.32
CA GLY A 92 -5.83 41.70 5.38
C GLY A 92 -4.83 42.09 6.48
N SER A 93 -5.25 42.13 7.74
CA SER A 93 -4.47 42.63 8.87
C SER A 93 -4.15 41.59 9.95
N SER A 94 -4.85 40.45 9.93
CA SER A 94 -4.70 39.40 10.95
C SER A 94 -4.90 37.99 10.41
N SER A 95 -4.69 37.01 11.25
CA SER A 95 -4.98 35.59 11.02
C SER A 95 -5.43 34.93 12.31
N ILE A 96 -6.05 33.75 12.23
CA ILE A 96 -6.32 32.92 13.41
C ILE A 96 -5.06 32.16 13.78
N LYS A 97 -4.49 32.45 14.95
CA LYS A 97 -3.39 31.67 15.54
C LYS A 97 -3.97 30.48 16.29
N PHE A 98 -3.67 29.29 15.80
CA PHE A 98 -4.09 28.01 16.36
C PHE A 98 -2.88 27.27 16.91
N GLU A 99 -2.81 27.16 18.24
CA GLU A 99 -1.69 26.56 18.98
C GLU A 99 -2.11 25.16 19.45
N CYS A 100 -1.36 24.14 19.00
CA CYS A 100 -1.64 22.74 19.30
C CYS A 100 -0.52 22.11 20.10
N PRO A 101 -0.81 21.45 21.25
CA PRO A 101 0.17 20.68 21.98
C PRO A 101 0.63 19.47 21.17
N THR A 102 1.89 19.06 21.34
CA THR A 102 2.49 17.92 20.61
C THR A 102 2.65 16.71 21.49
N LYS A 103 2.72 16.89 22.81
CA LYS A 103 2.99 15.82 23.77
C LYS A 103 1.72 15.13 24.25
N GLN A 104 1.85 13.84 24.48
CA GLN A 104 0.87 13.07 25.22
C GLN A 104 0.80 13.58 26.66
N PRO A 105 -0.41 13.92 27.18
CA PRO A 105 -0.51 14.61 28.47
C PRO A 105 -0.34 13.67 29.69
N ARG A 106 -0.49 12.36 29.49
CA ARG A 106 -0.45 11.34 30.56
C ARG A 106 -0.05 9.98 30.06
N ASP A 107 0.46 9.16 30.95
CA ASP A 107 0.70 7.74 30.72
C ASP A 107 -0.64 6.99 30.61
N LEU A 108 -0.86 6.34 29.46
CA LEU A 108 -2.01 5.48 29.19
C LEU A 108 -1.67 3.98 29.36
N GLY A 109 -0.43 3.68 29.74
CA GLY A 109 0.08 2.32 29.81
C GLY A 109 0.44 1.72 28.44
N PRO A 110 0.97 0.50 28.41
CA PRO A 110 1.58 -0.10 27.21
C PRO A 110 0.60 -0.38 26.06
N GLU A 111 -0.70 -0.42 26.34
CA GLU A 111 -1.74 -0.65 25.34
C GLU A 111 -2.57 0.60 25.02
N GLY A 112 -2.34 1.71 25.75
CA GLY A 112 -3.08 2.94 25.60
C GLY A 112 -2.71 3.69 24.33
N ARG A 113 -3.70 4.28 23.66
CA ARG A 113 -3.53 5.20 22.56
C ARG A 113 -4.17 6.54 22.90
N TYR A 114 -3.44 7.59 22.62
CA TYR A 114 -3.96 8.93 22.74
C TYR A 114 -3.97 9.60 21.37
N TRP A 115 -5.15 9.85 20.84
CA TRP A 115 -5.30 10.49 19.53
C TRP A 115 -5.26 12.01 19.59
N GLY A 116 -5.68 12.60 20.72
CA GLY A 116 -5.54 14.01 21.07
C GLY A 116 -5.90 15.00 19.99
N ARG A 117 -7.06 14.83 19.33
CA ARG A 117 -7.44 15.73 18.24
C ARG A 117 -7.79 17.13 18.73
N GLN A 118 -7.28 18.12 18.00
CA GLN A 118 -7.58 19.55 18.14
C GLN A 118 -8.28 19.97 16.85
N ASN A 119 -9.46 20.56 16.98
CA ASN A 119 -10.29 20.93 15.84
C ASN A 119 -10.60 22.42 15.87
N LEU A 120 -10.17 23.14 14.86
CA LEU A 120 -10.52 24.53 14.61
C LEU A 120 -11.63 24.57 13.56
N THR A 121 -12.86 24.89 13.96
CA THR A 121 -14.03 24.87 13.09
C THR A 121 -14.56 26.25 12.81
N ARG A 122 -14.68 26.63 11.54
CA ARG A 122 -15.51 27.75 11.09
C ARG A 122 -16.96 27.26 10.99
N VAL A 123 -17.83 27.79 11.84
CA VAL A 123 -19.24 27.36 11.95
C VAL A 123 -20.13 28.14 10.98
N PHE A 124 -21.06 27.44 10.33
CA PHE A 124 -22.08 27.98 9.43
C PHE A 124 -23.49 27.61 9.91
N GLY A 125 -24.50 28.30 9.40
CA GLY A 125 -25.89 28.10 9.79
C GLY A 125 -26.71 27.26 8.78
N ASN A 126 -26.16 26.12 8.29
CA ASN A 126 -26.71 25.33 7.18
C ASN A 126 -26.71 26.12 5.86
N GLU A 127 -25.54 26.55 5.44
CA GLU A 127 -25.37 27.33 4.21
C GLU A 127 -25.26 26.42 2.98
N ASP A 128 -25.78 26.86 1.84
CA ASP A 128 -25.74 26.17 0.57
C ASP A 128 -24.50 26.59 -0.24
N PHE A 129 -23.57 25.63 -0.43
CA PHE A 129 -22.33 25.81 -1.20
C PHE A 129 -22.38 25.15 -2.59
N SER A 130 -23.56 24.71 -3.06
CA SER A 130 -23.72 23.91 -4.29
C SER A 130 -23.22 24.58 -5.58
N GLN A 131 -23.00 25.91 -5.57
CA GLN A 131 -22.46 26.64 -6.74
C GLN A 131 -20.93 26.50 -6.87
N TYR A 132 -20.25 25.99 -5.85
CA TYR A 132 -18.81 25.84 -5.76
C TYR A 132 -18.46 24.36 -5.63
N ASN A 133 -17.25 23.97 -5.99
CA ASN A 133 -16.83 22.58 -5.96
C ASN A 133 -15.46 22.36 -5.29
N ARG A 134 -14.89 23.43 -4.68
CA ARG A 134 -13.62 23.33 -3.96
C ARG A 134 -13.60 24.28 -2.76
N ILE A 135 -13.15 23.75 -1.62
CA ILE A 135 -12.76 24.54 -0.43
C ILE A 135 -11.28 24.88 -0.57
N SER A 136 -10.88 26.09 -0.23
CA SER A 136 -9.48 26.49 -0.09
C SER A 136 -9.26 27.27 1.19
N VAL A 137 -8.07 27.13 1.81
CA VAL A 137 -7.66 27.87 3.00
C VAL A 137 -6.15 28.02 2.99
N HIS A 138 -5.65 29.16 3.48
CA HIS A 138 -4.23 29.42 3.62
C HIS A 138 -3.77 29.12 5.06
N VAL A 139 -2.70 28.34 5.19
CA VAL A 139 -2.15 27.93 6.49
C VAL A 139 -0.64 28.14 6.49
N PHE A 140 -0.13 28.83 7.52
CA PHE A 140 1.28 29.00 7.78
C PHE A 140 1.64 28.25 9.06
N PRO A 141 2.28 27.06 8.98
CA PRO A 141 2.70 26.32 10.15
C PRO A 141 4.06 26.78 10.66
N GLU A 142 4.22 26.79 11.99
CA GLU A 142 5.49 26.92 12.69
C GLU A 142 5.68 25.72 13.60
N PHE A 143 6.58 24.83 13.23
CA PHE A 143 6.96 23.70 14.05
C PHE A 143 8.47 23.50 14.04
N ARG A 144 8.99 22.99 15.14
CA ARG A 144 10.42 22.70 15.30
C ARG A 144 10.59 21.26 15.79
N GLY A 145 11.57 20.56 15.19
CA GLY A 145 11.92 19.18 15.54
C GLY A 145 11.15 18.11 14.81
N PHE A 146 10.02 18.42 14.18
CA PHE A 146 9.31 17.52 13.29
C PHE A 146 9.84 17.66 11.86
N GLN A 147 10.03 16.56 11.18
CA GLN A 147 10.40 16.58 9.75
C GLN A 147 9.20 16.83 8.86
N LYS A 148 8.05 16.26 9.22
CA LYS A 148 6.79 16.36 8.48
C LYS A 148 5.62 16.64 9.41
N LEU A 149 4.64 17.34 8.89
CA LEU A 149 3.41 17.62 9.60
C LEU A 149 2.23 17.69 8.65
N TYR A 150 1.10 17.14 9.06
CA TYR A 150 -0.14 17.23 8.31
C TYR A 150 -1.22 18.00 9.03
N LEU A 151 -2.18 18.49 8.26
CA LEU A 151 -3.44 19.03 8.75
C LEU A 151 -4.59 18.48 7.89
N THR A 152 -5.73 18.21 8.49
CA THR A 152 -6.87 17.62 7.79
C THR A 152 -8.00 18.65 7.65
N ILE A 153 -8.50 18.86 6.43
CA ILE A 153 -9.74 19.61 6.18
C ILE A 153 -10.90 18.63 6.30
N ILE A 154 -11.95 19.01 7.05
CA ILE A 154 -13.18 18.24 7.22
C ILE A 154 -14.37 19.11 6.85
N LEU A 155 -15.14 18.69 5.84
CA LEU A 155 -16.45 19.27 5.53
C LEU A 155 -17.50 18.65 6.44
N GLN A 156 -18.39 19.48 6.98
CA GLN A 156 -19.55 19.06 7.76
C GLN A 156 -20.83 19.54 7.05
N ASN A 157 -21.59 18.59 6.49
CA ASN A 157 -22.83 18.90 5.78
C ASN A 157 -23.97 18.00 6.27
N GLY A 158 -25.02 18.59 6.82
CA GLY A 158 -26.14 17.84 7.39
C GLY A 158 -25.65 16.78 8.39
N ASP A 159 -26.26 15.59 8.35
CA ASP A 159 -25.91 14.44 9.18
C ASP A 159 -25.11 13.37 8.39
N ASN A 160 -24.80 13.63 7.12
CA ASN A 160 -24.25 12.64 6.20
C ASN A 160 -22.78 12.88 5.80
N VAL A 161 -22.24 14.06 6.03
CA VAL A 161 -20.84 14.39 5.77
C VAL A 161 -20.25 15.02 7.05
N PRO A 162 -19.17 14.47 7.58
CA PRO A 162 -18.50 13.22 7.17
C PRO A 162 -19.44 12.02 7.21
N ASP A 163 -19.17 11.02 6.35
CA ASP A 163 -19.94 9.78 6.38
C ASP A 163 -19.73 9.02 7.71
N ARG A 164 -20.66 8.12 8.04
CA ARG A 164 -20.61 7.33 9.28
C ARG A 164 -19.34 6.49 9.46
N TYR A 165 -18.60 6.23 8.38
CA TYR A 165 -17.36 5.46 8.41
C TYR A 165 -16.10 6.33 8.42
N GLY A 166 -16.25 7.67 8.38
CA GLY A 166 -15.13 8.61 8.29
C GLY A 166 -14.30 8.50 7.00
N LYS A 167 -14.96 8.09 5.89
CA LYS A 167 -14.31 7.88 4.59
C LYS A 167 -14.56 8.99 3.59
N GLU A 168 -15.57 9.78 3.85
CA GLU A 168 -15.96 10.91 3.04
C GLU A 168 -15.96 12.18 3.86
N GLY A 169 -15.67 13.30 3.20
CA GLY A 169 -15.64 14.60 3.84
C GLY A 169 -14.31 14.99 4.49
N TRP A 170 -13.29 14.15 4.43
CA TRP A 170 -11.96 14.39 5.01
C TRP A 170 -10.89 14.48 3.92
N HIS A 171 -9.93 15.38 4.10
CA HIS A 171 -8.76 15.48 3.22
C HIS A 171 -7.52 15.88 4.02
N THR A 172 -6.51 15.03 4.01
CA THR A 172 -5.23 15.26 4.71
C THR A 172 -4.22 15.88 3.76
N VAL A 173 -3.58 16.95 4.20
CA VAL A 173 -2.56 17.70 3.44
C VAL A 173 -1.28 17.79 4.26
N MET A 174 -0.15 17.41 3.65
CA MET A 174 1.18 17.64 4.22
C MET A 174 1.57 19.10 4.05
N LEU A 175 2.10 19.73 5.12
CA LEU A 175 2.41 21.13 5.15
C LEU A 175 3.92 21.38 5.12
N LYS A 176 4.32 22.39 4.39
CA LYS A 176 5.68 22.92 4.38
C LYS A 176 5.84 23.97 5.47
N ASN A 177 6.83 23.75 6.36
CA ASN A 177 7.07 24.60 7.51
C ASN A 177 7.53 26.03 7.12
N ASN A 178 7.18 27.01 7.93
CA ASN A 178 7.58 28.41 7.82
C ASN A 178 7.26 29.09 6.47
N GLN A 179 6.16 28.65 5.84
CA GLN A 179 5.63 29.33 4.64
C GLN A 179 4.12 29.16 4.56
N TRP A 180 3.46 30.03 3.79
CA TRP A 180 2.05 29.88 3.48
C TRP A 180 1.84 28.67 2.55
N ASN A 181 0.93 27.80 2.96
CA ASN A 181 0.45 26.67 2.17
C ASN A 181 -1.01 26.94 1.79
N LYS A 182 -1.36 26.81 0.51
CA LYS A 182 -2.74 26.78 0.08
C LYS A 182 -3.22 25.35 0.17
N MET A 183 -4.08 25.05 1.14
CA MET A 183 -4.76 23.77 1.22
C MET A 183 -6.04 23.82 0.39
N VAL A 184 -6.30 22.79 -0.43
CA VAL A 184 -7.49 22.70 -1.27
C VAL A 184 -8.15 21.33 -1.12
N MET A 185 -9.48 21.30 -1.16
CA MET A 185 -10.26 20.06 -1.13
C MET A 185 -11.42 20.17 -2.14
N GLU A 186 -11.38 19.36 -3.20
CA GLU A 186 -12.48 19.26 -4.15
C GLU A 186 -13.61 18.40 -3.59
N ILE A 187 -14.83 18.92 -3.66
CA ILE A 187 -16.03 18.35 -3.01
C ILE A 187 -17.22 18.05 -3.96
N PRO A 188 -17.02 17.94 -5.31
CA PRO A 188 -18.17 17.79 -6.22
C PRO A 188 -18.94 16.48 -6.03
N HIS A 189 -18.33 15.49 -5.39
CA HIS A 189 -18.90 14.18 -5.09
C HIS A 189 -19.66 14.13 -3.76
N LEU A 190 -19.58 15.18 -2.95
CA LEU A 190 -20.21 15.26 -1.62
C LEU A 190 -21.44 16.15 -1.66
N PRO A 191 -22.49 15.86 -0.90
CA PRO A 191 -23.52 16.86 -0.60
C PRO A 191 -22.87 18.02 0.16
N HIS A 192 -23.17 19.25 -0.27
CA HIS A 192 -22.65 20.49 0.33
C HIS A 192 -23.69 21.64 0.25
N ASN A 193 -24.95 21.27 0.36
CA ASN A 193 -26.10 22.16 0.35
C ASN A 193 -26.65 22.54 1.75
N GLU A 194 -26.09 21.93 2.80
CA GLU A 194 -26.45 22.17 4.21
C GLU A 194 -25.21 22.22 5.08
N VAL A 195 -24.23 23.07 4.70
CA VAL A 195 -22.93 23.12 5.35
C VAL A 195 -23.07 23.76 6.74
N ARG A 196 -22.64 23.01 7.75
CA ARG A 196 -22.61 23.42 9.16
C ARG A 196 -21.24 23.88 9.62
N GLY A 197 -20.17 23.37 9.01
CA GLY A 197 -18.81 23.72 9.38
C GLY A 197 -17.76 23.26 8.38
N ILE A 198 -16.63 23.95 8.42
CA ILE A 198 -15.38 23.51 7.83
C ILE A 198 -14.36 23.47 8.97
N THR A 199 -13.79 22.29 9.21
CA THR A 199 -12.86 22.04 10.32
C THR A 199 -11.46 21.83 9.80
N LEU A 200 -10.49 22.45 10.45
CA LEU A 200 -9.08 22.12 10.35
C LEU A 200 -8.70 21.27 11.58
N SER A 201 -8.33 20.03 11.36
CA SER A 201 -8.09 19.04 12.40
C SER A 201 -6.61 18.66 12.45
N TYR A 202 -6.01 18.86 13.61
CA TYR A 202 -4.69 18.35 13.97
C TYR A 202 -4.85 17.11 14.86
N GLY A 203 -4.11 16.06 14.58
CA GLY A 203 -4.01 14.88 15.43
C GLY A 203 -2.65 14.84 16.13
N LEU A 204 -2.64 14.56 17.43
CA LEU A 204 -1.42 14.38 18.20
C LEU A 204 -0.61 13.21 17.60
N GLN A 205 0.67 13.44 17.32
CA GLN A 205 1.54 12.48 16.63
C GLN A 205 2.67 11.93 17.51
N GLY A 206 2.70 12.30 18.79
CA GLY A 206 3.82 12.02 19.68
C GLY A 206 4.95 13.04 19.51
N ASN A 207 6.09 12.77 20.11
CA ASN A 207 7.25 13.64 20.10
C ASN A 207 8.40 13.05 19.29
N GLU A 208 8.87 13.84 18.32
CA GLU A 208 10.20 13.59 17.77
C GLU A 208 11.27 14.14 18.73
N PRO A 209 12.46 13.52 18.81
CA PRO A 209 13.56 14.03 19.63
C PRO A 209 13.89 15.48 19.30
N GLY A 210 13.85 16.35 20.32
CA GLY A 210 14.08 17.79 20.14
C GLY A 210 12.92 18.59 19.57
N ALA A 211 11.76 17.97 19.39
CA ALA A 211 10.55 18.67 18.94
C ALA A 211 10.05 19.68 19.98
N ALA A 212 9.44 20.75 19.49
CA ALA A 212 8.76 21.72 20.35
C ALA A 212 7.51 21.11 20.98
N ASP A 213 7.15 21.59 22.19
CA ASP A 213 5.93 21.15 22.89
C ASP A 213 4.64 21.69 22.28
N THR A 214 4.74 22.61 21.32
CA THR A 214 3.60 23.25 20.66
C THR A 214 3.90 23.48 19.19
N ILE A 215 2.90 23.21 18.36
CA ILE A 215 2.85 23.57 16.94
C ILE A 215 1.90 24.74 16.79
N ILE A 216 2.25 25.71 15.96
CA ILE A 216 1.42 26.88 15.68
C ILE A 216 1.00 26.83 14.21
N TYR A 217 -0.29 27.03 13.97
CA TYR A 217 -0.84 27.26 12.65
C TYR A 217 -1.45 28.69 12.61
N TYR A 218 -1.03 29.49 11.64
CA TYR A 218 -1.75 30.72 11.30
C TYR A 218 -2.69 30.39 10.15
N VAL A 219 -3.98 30.59 10.35
CA VAL A 219 -5.04 30.22 9.40
C VAL A 219 -5.68 31.49 8.86
N ASP A 220 -5.81 31.59 7.54
CA ASP A 220 -6.31 32.76 6.88
C ASP A 220 -7.03 32.44 5.57
N ASN A 221 -7.83 33.38 5.07
CA ASN A 221 -8.44 33.38 3.75
C ASN A 221 -9.17 32.06 3.40
N LEU A 222 -10.11 31.64 4.25
CA LEU A 222 -11.00 30.53 3.97
C LEU A 222 -11.99 30.91 2.87
N SER A 223 -11.99 30.16 1.76
CA SER A 223 -12.76 30.48 0.56
C SER A 223 -13.41 29.26 -0.07
N LEU A 224 -14.45 29.48 -0.83
CA LEU A 224 -14.99 28.55 -1.82
C LEU A 224 -14.47 28.90 -3.21
N GLU A 225 -14.20 27.91 -4.01
CA GLU A 225 -13.73 28.09 -5.36
C GLU A 225 -14.52 27.21 -6.35
N LYS A 226 -14.67 27.71 -7.56
CA LYS A 226 -15.18 26.94 -8.70
C LYS A 226 -14.03 26.65 -9.64
N VAL A 227 -13.76 25.37 -9.87
CA VAL A 227 -12.67 24.89 -10.74
C VAL A 227 -13.18 23.82 -11.69
N LYS A 228 -12.42 23.53 -12.75
CA LYS A 228 -12.68 22.34 -13.55
C LYS A 228 -12.39 21.10 -12.69
N THR A 229 -13.41 20.30 -12.37
CA THR A 229 -13.24 19.09 -11.57
C THR A 229 -12.57 17.97 -12.36
N ASP A 230 -11.78 17.13 -11.65
CA ASP A 230 -11.27 15.84 -12.16
C ASP A 230 -12.05 14.66 -11.54
N TYR A 231 -13.15 14.95 -10.90
CA TYR A 231 -13.98 13.89 -10.32
C TYR A 231 -14.51 12.95 -11.39
N PHE A 232 -14.28 11.67 -11.18
CA PHE A 232 -14.73 10.62 -12.06
C PHE A 232 -15.08 9.34 -11.27
N GLU A 233 -16.12 8.66 -11.72
CA GLU A 233 -16.62 7.42 -11.14
C GLU A 233 -17.08 6.49 -12.27
N GLY A 234 -16.88 5.19 -12.12
CA GLY A 234 -17.31 4.21 -13.09
C GLY A 234 -16.17 3.66 -13.94
N TRP A 235 -16.54 2.88 -14.95
CA TRP A 235 -15.62 2.10 -15.77
C TRP A 235 -15.19 2.79 -17.08
N GLY A 236 -15.83 3.85 -17.49
CA GLY A 236 -15.43 4.60 -18.68
C GLY A 236 -14.07 5.29 -18.48
N THR A 237 -13.45 5.72 -19.58
CA THR A 237 -12.16 6.44 -19.52
C THR A 237 -12.33 7.94 -19.77
N ASP A 238 -13.58 8.43 -19.74
CA ASP A 238 -13.93 9.79 -20.18
C ASP A 238 -13.37 10.06 -21.60
N THR A 239 -12.53 11.05 -21.76
CA THR A 239 -11.89 11.39 -23.03
C THR A 239 -10.45 10.87 -23.16
N GLU A 240 -9.99 10.10 -22.18
CA GLU A 240 -8.61 9.64 -22.07
C GLU A 240 -8.39 8.27 -22.73
N ILE A 241 -7.15 7.98 -23.08
CA ILE A 241 -6.69 6.66 -23.47
C ILE A 241 -6.11 5.97 -22.24
N SER A 242 -6.68 4.84 -21.84
CA SER A 242 -6.18 4.01 -20.76
C SER A 242 -5.08 3.07 -21.27
N PHE A 243 -3.88 3.17 -20.72
CA PHE A 243 -2.69 2.42 -21.14
C PHE A 243 -1.75 2.16 -19.95
N SER A 244 -0.77 1.25 -20.10
CA SER A 244 0.28 1.04 -19.10
C SER A 244 1.28 2.21 -19.11
N HIS A 245 1.34 2.97 -18.05
CA HIS A 245 2.26 4.12 -17.95
C HIS A 245 3.73 3.70 -17.89
N SER A 246 4.03 2.51 -17.31
CA SER A 246 5.38 1.94 -17.30
C SER A 246 5.79 1.36 -18.67
N GLY A 247 4.83 1.25 -19.59
CA GLY A 247 5.05 0.70 -20.91
C GLY A 247 4.78 -0.80 -21.02
N TYR A 248 5.41 -1.43 -22.01
CA TYR A 248 5.13 -2.82 -22.40
C TYR A 248 6.43 -3.57 -22.71
N ASN A 249 6.55 -4.82 -22.25
CA ASN A 249 7.65 -5.67 -22.72
C ASN A 249 7.49 -6.03 -24.18
N ILE A 250 8.60 -6.25 -24.86
CA ILE A 250 8.64 -6.61 -26.30
C ILE A 250 7.83 -7.88 -26.57
N SER A 251 7.93 -8.86 -25.69
CA SER A 251 7.27 -10.17 -25.82
C SER A 251 5.77 -10.14 -25.54
N ASP A 252 5.31 -9.22 -24.69
CA ASP A 252 3.97 -9.24 -24.16
C ASP A 252 2.94 -8.69 -25.16
N ARG A 253 1.68 -9.03 -24.92
CA ARG A 253 0.55 -8.39 -25.58
C ARG A 253 0.51 -6.91 -25.20
N LYS A 254 0.32 -6.04 -26.20
CA LYS A 254 0.30 -4.59 -26.03
C LYS A 254 -1.04 -4.04 -26.44
N THR A 255 -1.84 -3.65 -25.44
CA THR A 255 -3.18 -3.11 -25.67
C THR A 255 -3.42 -1.86 -24.85
N ALA A 256 -4.17 -0.94 -25.45
CA ALA A 256 -4.75 0.21 -24.77
C ALA A 256 -6.19 0.38 -25.25
N PHE A 257 -6.96 1.23 -24.60
CA PHE A 257 -8.35 1.42 -24.98
C PHE A 257 -8.91 2.77 -24.48
N THR A 258 -10.07 3.14 -25.03
CA THR A 258 -10.82 4.33 -24.61
C THR A 258 -12.32 4.07 -24.69
N SER A 259 -13.11 4.85 -23.96
CA SER A 259 -14.57 4.89 -24.09
C SER A 259 -15.01 5.77 -25.27
N VAL A 260 -14.12 6.54 -25.88
CA VAL A 260 -14.42 7.40 -27.04
C VAL A 260 -14.66 6.54 -28.28
N LYS A 261 -15.70 6.91 -29.04
CA LYS A 261 -16.10 6.22 -30.28
C LYS A 261 -16.10 7.24 -31.40
N SER A 262 -14.92 7.57 -31.95
CA SER A 262 -14.83 8.63 -32.96
C SER A 262 -14.26 8.16 -34.30
N GLY A 263 -13.25 7.32 -34.31
CA GLY A 263 -12.56 6.88 -35.51
C GLY A 263 -12.56 5.38 -35.73
N ASP A 264 -12.15 4.93 -36.90
CA ASP A 264 -11.99 3.50 -37.25
C ASP A 264 -10.53 3.04 -37.20
N LYS A 265 -9.56 3.97 -37.08
CA LYS A 265 -8.12 3.69 -37.06
C LYS A 265 -7.43 4.44 -35.94
N PHE A 266 -6.32 3.86 -35.49
CA PHE A 266 -5.38 4.50 -34.57
C PHE A 266 -3.97 4.43 -35.13
N SER A 267 -3.09 5.29 -34.66
CA SER A 267 -1.67 5.30 -35.03
C SER A 267 -0.79 5.19 -33.80
N ILE A 268 0.35 4.50 -33.93
CA ILE A 268 1.46 4.56 -32.97
C ILE A 268 2.54 5.45 -33.55
N VAL A 269 2.90 6.48 -32.82
CA VAL A 269 3.89 7.47 -33.22
C VAL A 269 5.12 7.30 -32.35
N ASN A 270 6.30 7.20 -32.97
CA ASN A 270 7.57 7.21 -32.25
C ASN A 270 7.81 8.62 -31.69
N ASN A 271 7.98 8.70 -30.38
CA ASN A 271 8.04 9.98 -29.66
C ASN A 271 9.29 10.80 -29.99
N SER A 272 10.42 10.14 -30.26
CA SER A 272 11.69 10.80 -30.57
C SER A 272 11.74 11.36 -32.01
N THR A 273 11.08 10.70 -32.97
CA THR A 273 11.17 11.05 -34.39
C THR A 273 9.92 11.74 -34.92
N GLY A 274 8.80 11.67 -34.18
CA GLY A 274 7.49 12.14 -34.60
C GLY A 274 6.86 11.33 -35.77
N LYS A 275 7.47 10.19 -36.15
CA LYS A 275 6.98 9.39 -37.28
C LYS A 275 5.96 8.34 -36.81
N THR A 276 4.89 8.17 -37.59
CA THR A 276 3.99 7.04 -37.45
C THR A 276 4.74 5.75 -37.81
N VAL A 277 4.75 4.80 -36.90
CA VAL A 277 5.41 3.47 -37.04
C VAL A 277 4.42 2.33 -37.23
N LEU A 278 3.16 2.56 -36.86
CA LEU A 278 2.06 1.62 -37.02
C LEU A 278 0.77 2.41 -37.24
N GLU A 279 -0.05 1.98 -38.22
CA GLU A 279 -1.44 2.41 -38.36
C GLU A 279 -2.31 1.16 -38.51
N LYS A 280 -3.40 1.08 -37.74
CA LYS A 280 -4.23 -0.11 -37.67
C LYS A 280 -5.68 0.21 -37.37
N ASP A 281 -6.59 -0.63 -37.83
CA ASP A 281 -8.01 -0.54 -37.49
C ASP A 281 -8.24 -0.79 -36.01
N VAL A 282 -9.18 -0.06 -35.41
CA VAL A 282 -9.58 -0.28 -34.03
C VAL A 282 -10.46 -1.52 -33.90
N MET A 283 -10.46 -2.13 -32.72
CA MET A 283 -11.42 -3.17 -32.37
C MET A 283 -12.47 -2.60 -31.40
N LYS A 284 -13.72 -3.05 -31.53
CA LYS A 284 -14.78 -2.69 -30.59
C LYS A 284 -15.00 -3.84 -29.61
N GLN A 285 -15.10 -3.50 -28.35
CA GLN A 285 -15.40 -4.45 -27.29
C GLN A 285 -16.59 -3.98 -26.47
N GLU A 286 -17.62 -4.82 -26.46
CA GLU A 286 -18.74 -4.71 -25.53
C GLU A 286 -18.54 -5.65 -24.38
N SER A 287 -18.77 -5.18 -23.16
CA SER A 287 -18.64 -5.96 -21.94
C SER A 287 -19.66 -5.54 -20.91
N ARG A 288 -19.69 -6.23 -19.76
CA ARG A 288 -20.56 -5.86 -18.64
C ARG A 288 -20.27 -4.44 -18.12
N VAL A 289 -19.03 -3.97 -18.21
CA VAL A 289 -18.59 -2.68 -17.66
C VAL A 289 -18.64 -1.53 -18.67
N GLY A 290 -19.07 -1.79 -19.90
CA GLY A 290 -19.27 -0.77 -20.91
C GLY A 290 -18.79 -1.15 -22.31
N SER A 291 -18.79 -0.15 -23.18
CA SER A 291 -18.36 -0.25 -24.57
C SER A 291 -17.04 0.49 -24.74
N PHE A 292 -16.07 -0.16 -25.37
CA PHE A 292 -14.71 0.37 -25.51
C PHE A 292 -14.20 0.23 -26.94
N THR A 293 -13.32 1.15 -27.32
CA THR A 293 -12.50 1.10 -28.52
C THR A 293 -11.09 0.63 -28.13
N LEU A 294 -10.65 -0.51 -28.66
CA LEU A 294 -9.37 -1.14 -28.36
C LEU A 294 -8.32 -0.84 -29.41
N PHE A 295 -7.11 -0.63 -28.97
CA PHE A 295 -5.88 -0.44 -29.73
C PHE A 295 -4.95 -1.60 -29.46
N ASP A 296 -4.80 -2.54 -30.39
CA ASP A 296 -3.86 -3.67 -30.29
C ASP A 296 -2.66 -3.40 -31.19
N PHE A 297 -1.49 -3.20 -30.58
CA PHE A 297 -0.22 -2.95 -31.24
C PHE A 297 0.85 -3.98 -30.85
N THR A 298 0.41 -5.20 -30.55
CA THR A 298 1.26 -6.33 -30.11
C THR A 298 2.39 -6.64 -31.08
N GLU A 299 2.19 -6.41 -32.39
CA GLU A 299 3.20 -6.62 -33.43
C GLU A 299 4.36 -5.62 -33.36
N LEU A 300 4.22 -4.48 -32.71
CA LEU A 300 5.31 -3.53 -32.53
C LEU A 300 6.31 -4.05 -31.49
N LYS A 301 7.45 -4.56 -31.96
CA LYS A 301 8.50 -5.19 -31.13
C LYS A 301 9.82 -4.39 -31.09
N ILE A 302 9.82 -3.19 -31.67
CA ILE A 302 11.01 -2.34 -31.69
C ILE A 302 11.08 -1.56 -30.39
N PRO A 303 12.19 -1.64 -29.62
CA PRO A 303 12.35 -0.83 -28.42
C PRO A 303 12.33 0.66 -28.73
N GLY A 304 11.72 1.43 -27.84
CA GLY A 304 11.63 2.89 -28.01
C GLY A 304 10.53 3.51 -27.16
N GLU A 305 10.38 4.82 -27.31
CA GLU A 305 9.29 5.59 -26.73
C GLU A 305 8.22 5.89 -27.78
N TYR A 306 6.98 5.70 -27.42
CA TYR A 306 5.83 5.79 -28.31
C TYR A 306 4.66 6.49 -27.66
N ARG A 307 3.74 7.01 -28.46
CA ARG A 307 2.41 7.45 -28.05
C ARG A 307 1.34 6.92 -29.01
N ILE A 308 0.14 6.76 -28.49
CA ILE A 308 -1.04 6.37 -29.24
C ILE A 308 -1.74 7.64 -29.69
N VAL A 309 -2.12 7.71 -30.96
CA VAL A 309 -2.94 8.79 -31.54
C VAL A 309 -4.23 8.19 -32.06
N TYR A 310 -5.35 8.69 -31.57
CA TYR A 310 -6.68 8.28 -31.97
C TYR A 310 -7.57 9.52 -32.16
N ASP A 311 -7.86 9.87 -33.40
CA ASP A 311 -8.57 11.08 -33.76
C ASP A 311 -7.93 12.33 -33.10
N ASN A 312 -8.65 13.05 -32.26
CA ASN A 312 -8.15 14.24 -31.55
C ASN A 312 -7.56 13.94 -30.18
N THR A 313 -7.38 12.66 -29.83
CA THR A 313 -6.86 12.23 -28.52
C THR A 313 -5.50 11.58 -28.68
N GLU A 314 -4.55 11.94 -27.81
CA GLU A 314 -3.23 11.33 -27.75
C GLU A 314 -2.95 10.82 -26.33
N SER A 315 -2.30 9.66 -26.23
CA SER A 315 -1.76 9.20 -24.95
C SER A 315 -0.52 10.00 -24.57
N LYS A 316 -0.16 9.97 -23.28
CA LYS A 316 1.20 10.30 -22.86
C LYS A 316 2.19 9.29 -23.44
N PRO A 317 3.49 9.61 -23.52
CA PRO A 317 4.52 8.68 -23.98
C PRO A 317 4.62 7.44 -23.06
N PHE A 318 4.92 6.29 -23.66
CA PHE A 318 5.22 5.04 -22.98
C PHE A 318 6.39 4.31 -23.65
N SER A 319 7.06 3.44 -22.92
CA SER A 319 8.19 2.67 -23.42
C SER A 319 7.77 1.28 -23.92
N ILE A 320 8.45 0.79 -24.97
CA ILE A 320 8.52 -0.63 -25.30
C ILE A 320 9.97 -1.06 -25.05
N ALA A 321 10.21 -2.03 -24.17
CA ALA A 321 11.54 -2.46 -23.80
C ALA A 321 11.61 -3.96 -23.47
N GLY A 322 12.81 -4.48 -23.22
CA GLY A 322 13.00 -5.88 -22.83
C GLY A 322 12.59 -6.21 -21.39
N ASP A 323 12.63 -5.20 -20.52
CA ASP A 323 12.21 -5.31 -19.12
C ASP A 323 11.71 -3.94 -18.63
N VAL A 324 10.40 -3.69 -18.78
CA VAL A 324 9.76 -2.45 -18.30
C VAL A 324 9.50 -2.48 -16.81
N TRP A 325 9.63 -3.64 -16.16
CA TRP A 325 9.43 -3.80 -14.73
C TRP A 325 10.68 -3.49 -13.90
N TYR A 326 11.85 -3.39 -14.54
CA TYR A 326 13.08 -3.04 -13.86
C TYR A 326 13.00 -1.68 -13.12
N PRO A 327 12.58 -0.55 -13.75
CA PRO A 327 12.41 0.72 -13.05
C PRO A 327 11.36 0.68 -11.93
N VAL A 328 10.30 -0.12 -12.12
CA VAL A 328 9.27 -0.35 -11.10
C VAL A 328 9.88 -1.03 -9.87
N LEU A 329 10.70 -2.07 -10.08
CA LEU A 329 11.36 -2.79 -9.00
C LEU A 329 12.38 -1.90 -8.23
N GLU A 330 13.09 -1.03 -8.93
CA GLU A 330 13.98 -0.06 -8.27
C GLU A 330 13.19 0.88 -7.35
N LYS A 331 12.03 1.36 -7.79
CA LYS A 331 11.15 2.21 -7.00
C LYS A 331 10.53 1.49 -5.80
N LEU A 332 10.10 0.24 -5.98
CA LEU A 332 9.65 -0.61 -4.86
C LEU A 332 10.76 -0.81 -3.82
N THR A 333 11.98 -1.03 -4.29
CA THR A 333 13.15 -1.13 -3.39
C THR A 333 13.40 0.19 -2.66
N ASN A 334 13.22 1.34 -3.33
CA ASN A 334 13.29 2.65 -2.70
C ASN A 334 12.21 2.86 -1.63
N GLN A 335 10.97 2.41 -1.87
CA GLN A 335 9.92 2.45 -0.85
C GLN A 335 10.37 1.74 0.43
N TYR A 336 10.87 0.51 0.33
CA TYR A 336 11.34 -0.24 1.49
C TYR A 336 12.54 0.43 2.16
N TYR A 337 13.51 0.92 1.39
CA TYR A 337 14.64 1.66 1.93
C TYR A 337 14.19 2.87 2.76
N LEU A 338 13.21 3.64 2.28
CA LEU A 338 12.67 4.82 2.98
C LEU A 338 11.76 4.46 4.16
N GLN A 339 11.31 3.22 4.24
CA GLN A 339 10.48 2.70 5.33
C GLN A 339 11.27 1.86 6.34
N ARG A 340 12.61 1.89 6.32
CA ARG A 340 13.43 1.19 7.30
C ARG A 340 13.18 1.73 8.71
N CYS A 341 12.68 0.87 9.61
CA CYS A 341 12.41 1.22 10.99
C CYS A 341 13.70 1.32 11.82
N GLY A 342 13.78 2.35 12.65
CA GLY A 342 14.96 2.60 13.50
C GLY A 342 16.18 3.17 12.75
N PHE A 343 15.97 3.62 11.51
CA PHE A 343 17.00 4.18 10.65
C PHE A 343 16.60 5.59 10.20
N GLU A 344 17.50 6.57 10.35
CA GLU A 344 17.23 7.93 9.90
C GLU A 344 17.21 8.02 8.38
N GLN A 345 16.13 8.56 7.84
CA GLN A 345 15.98 8.91 6.43
C GLN A 345 15.84 10.42 6.28
N PRO A 346 16.92 11.13 5.95
CA PRO A 346 16.92 12.60 5.91
C PRO A 346 15.81 13.14 4.99
N GLY A 347 14.96 14.01 5.54
CA GLY A 347 13.83 14.61 4.83
C GLY A 347 12.59 13.70 4.68
N ILE A 348 12.64 12.49 5.22
CA ILE A 348 11.53 11.52 5.24
C ILE A 348 11.09 11.28 6.68
N HIS A 349 11.90 10.63 7.50
CA HIS A 349 11.65 10.46 8.94
C HIS A 349 12.96 10.37 9.73
N GLN A 350 12.87 10.65 11.02
CA GLN A 350 13.98 10.49 11.95
C GLN A 350 14.19 9.02 12.35
N VAL A 351 15.21 8.77 13.15
CA VAL A 351 15.34 7.51 13.85
C VAL A 351 14.10 7.31 14.72
N CYS A 352 13.41 6.19 14.54
CA CYS A 352 12.11 5.90 15.16
C CYS A 352 12.17 4.62 15.99
N HIS A 353 11.20 4.43 16.90
CA HIS A 353 10.98 3.19 17.67
C HIS A 353 12.18 2.72 18.52
N GLN A 354 13.08 3.60 18.93
CA GLN A 354 14.26 3.23 19.71
C GLN A 354 13.93 2.90 21.17
N ASP A 355 12.80 3.34 21.66
CA ASP A 355 12.24 3.06 22.99
C ASP A 355 11.10 2.02 22.97
N TRP A 356 10.91 1.35 21.84
CA TRP A 356 10.11 0.15 21.74
C TRP A 356 10.95 -1.05 22.10
N TYR A 357 10.68 -1.66 23.24
CA TYR A 357 11.53 -2.69 23.80
C TYR A 357 10.73 -3.91 24.30
N THR A 358 11.43 -5.03 24.40
CA THR A 358 10.98 -6.21 25.13
C THR A 358 12.01 -6.57 26.19
N VAL A 359 11.59 -7.27 27.24
CA VAL A 359 12.49 -7.85 28.22
C VAL A 359 12.44 -9.37 28.07
N TYR A 360 13.57 -9.98 27.76
CA TYR A 360 13.69 -11.41 27.57
C TYR A 360 14.94 -11.96 28.28
N MET A 361 14.76 -12.97 29.15
CA MET A 361 15.83 -13.56 29.98
C MET A 361 16.65 -12.53 30.79
N GLY A 362 16.05 -11.40 31.14
CA GLY A 362 16.68 -10.31 31.89
C GLY A 362 17.36 -9.23 31.06
N ASP A 363 17.45 -9.42 29.76
CA ASP A 363 18.00 -8.43 28.83
C ASP A 363 16.89 -7.55 28.24
N THR A 364 17.15 -6.25 28.15
CA THR A 364 16.29 -5.31 27.44
C THR A 364 16.72 -5.24 25.98
N ILE A 365 15.79 -5.52 25.07
CA ILE A 365 16.04 -5.60 23.63
C ILE A 365 15.19 -4.55 22.92
N ILE A 366 15.84 -3.62 22.21
CA ILE A 366 15.15 -2.63 21.38
C ILE A 366 14.57 -3.32 20.15
N MET A 367 13.29 -3.13 19.91
CA MET A 367 12.54 -3.84 18.85
C MET A 367 12.51 -3.12 17.49
N ALA A 368 13.09 -1.93 17.38
CA ALA A 368 13.28 -1.27 16.09
C ALA A 368 14.02 -2.15 15.07
N GLY A 369 13.74 -1.99 13.79
CA GLY A 369 14.29 -2.78 12.68
C GLY A 369 13.19 -3.26 11.73
N GLY A 370 13.56 -3.94 10.63
CA GLY A 370 12.62 -4.27 9.58
C GLY A 370 12.04 -3.02 8.90
N TRP A 371 10.83 -3.09 8.41
CA TRP A 371 10.21 -1.98 7.70
C TRP A 371 8.86 -1.61 8.29
N HIS A 372 8.53 -0.34 8.24
CA HIS A 372 7.16 0.11 8.45
C HIS A 372 6.25 -0.50 7.38
N ASP A 373 5.06 -0.91 7.76
CA ASP A 373 4.13 -1.59 6.86
C ASP A 373 3.01 -0.70 6.33
N ALA A 374 2.90 0.51 6.88
CA ALA A 374 1.89 1.49 6.50
C ALA A 374 2.39 2.93 6.64
N GLY A 375 1.55 3.88 6.23
CA GLY A 375 1.86 5.32 6.29
C GLY A 375 1.86 5.91 7.70
N ASP A 376 1.38 5.16 8.70
CA ASP A 376 1.41 5.49 10.12
C ASP A 376 2.65 4.95 10.85
N LEU A 377 3.63 4.45 10.09
CA LEU A 377 4.86 3.82 10.59
C LEU A 377 4.63 2.57 11.47
N SER A 378 3.47 1.93 11.37
CA SER A 378 3.25 0.65 12.02
C SER A 378 4.17 -0.44 11.48
N GLN A 379 4.35 -1.52 12.25
CA GLN A 379 5.15 -2.68 11.86
C GLN A 379 4.32 -3.95 11.88
N SER A 380 4.56 -4.83 10.90
CA SER A 380 3.95 -6.14 10.84
C SER A 380 4.99 -7.21 10.55
N TYR A 381 5.03 -8.24 11.39
CA TYR A 381 6.00 -9.32 11.27
C TYR A 381 5.86 -10.09 9.96
N TRP A 382 4.65 -10.52 9.61
CA TRP A 382 4.41 -11.30 8.40
C TRP A 382 4.68 -10.52 7.11
N GLN A 383 4.44 -9.21 7.10
CA GLN A 383 4.74 -8.35 5.95
C GLN A 383 6.26 -8.22 5.76
N THR A 384 7.00 -8.01 6.85
CA THR A 384 8.47 -8.01 6.82
C THR A 384 9.00 -9.34 6.31
N ALA A 385 8.47 -10.49 6.78
CA ALA A 385 8.88 -11.80 6.32
C ALA A 385 8.58 -12.02 4.83
N SER A 386 7.41 -11.61 4.35
CA SER A 386 7.02 -11.69 2.94
C SER A 386 7.91 -10.85 2.03
N ALA A 387 8.17 -9.60 2.44
CA ALA A 387 9.07 -8.71 1.71
C ALA A 387 10.51 -9.27 1.65
N THR A 388 11.02 -9.78 2.78
CA THR A 388 12.34 -10.44 2.86
C THR A 388 12.43 -11.59 1.86
N ALA A 389 11.42 -12.45 1.79
CA ALA A 389 11.37 -13.55 0.82
C ALA A 389 11.37 -13.05 -0.62
N ALA A 390 10.57 -12.01 -0.92
CA ALA A 390 10.49 -11.41 -2.25
C ALA A 390 11.83 -10.82 -2.70
N PHE A 391 12.52 -10.10 -1.81
CA PHE A 391 13.85 -9.54 -2.09
C PHE A 391 14.88 -10.62 -2.45
N PHE A 392 15.00 -11.66 -1.65
CA PHE A 392 15.95 -12.73 -1.94
C PHE A 392 15.60 -13.50 -3.21
N ARG A 393 14.32 -13.72 -3.49
CA ARG A 393 13.87 -14.40 -4.70
C ARG A 393 14.21 -13.60 -5.96
N LEU A 394 13.90 -12.31 -5.96
CA LEU A 394 14.24 -11.40 -7.05
C LEU A 394 15.76 -11.22 -7.21
N ALA A 395 16.51 -11.17 -6.11
CA ALA A 395 17.96 -11.08 -6.16
C ALA A 395 18.58 -12.25 -6.95
N ARG A 396 18.09 -13.49 -6.77
CA ARG A 396 18.53 -14.63 -7.56
C ARG A 396 18.15 -14.50 -9.03
N GLN A 397 16.95 -14.04 -9.32
CA GLN A 397 16.46 -13.86 -10.70
C GLN A 397 17.30 -12.83 -11.47
N TYR A 398 17.67 -11.73 -10.81
CA TYR A 398 18.45 -10.65 -11.41
C TYR A 398 19.97 -10.88 -11.37
N GLN A 399 20.46 -11.91 -10.70
CA GLN A 399 21.89 -12.16 -10.51
C GLN A 399 22.68 -12.13 -11.83
N LYS A 400 22.15 -12.75 -12.89
CA LYS A 400 22.79 -12.78 -14.21
C LYS A 400 22.40 -11.59 -15.11
N LYS A 401 21.19 -11.04 -14.92
CA LYS A 401 20.65 -9.95 -15.74
C LYS A 401 21.23 -8.59 -15.32
N ASN A 402 21.31 -8.36 -14.01
CA ASN A 402 21.79 -7.11 -13.41
C ASN A 402 22.37 -7.38 -12.01
N GLY A 403 23.67 -7.64 -11.95
CA GLY A 403 24.37 -7.97 -10.71
C GLY A 403 24.28 -6.84 -9.65
N ARG A 404 24.29 -5.56 -10.06
CA ARG A 404 24.17 -4.43 -9.13
C ARG A 404 22.80 -4.41 -8.46
N LEU A 405 21.75 -4.59 -9.23
CA LEU A 405 20.39 -4.70 -8.67
C LEU A 405 20.28 -5.91 -7.75
N SER A 406 20.84 -7.07 -8.17
CA SER A 406 20.85 -8.27 -7.33
C SER A 406 21.49 -8.02 -5.97
N GLU A 407 22.66 -7.36 -5.92
CA GLU A 407 23.32 -7.02 -4.66
C GLU A 407 22.48 -6.06 -3.82
N ARG A 408 21.84 -5.06 -4.43
CA ARG A 408 20.95 -4.13 -3.75
C ARG A 408 19.72 -4.82 -3.13
N LEU A 409 19.15 -5.79 -3.86
CA LEU A 409 18.03 -6.59 -3.36
C LEU A 409 18.46 -7.53 -2.21
N ILE A 410 19.67 -8.10 -2.27
CA ILE A 410 20.23 -8.90 -1.17
C ILE A 410 20.36 -8.04 0.10
N GLU A 411 20.88 -6.84 -0.05
CA GLU A 411 21.09 -5.93 1.07
C GLU A 411 19.78 -5.57 1.75
N GLU A 412 18.75 -5.23 0.98
CA GLU A 412 17.43 -4.94 1.53
C GLU A 412 16.81 -6.19 2.17
N GLY A 413 16.97 -7.35 1.55
CA GLY A 413 16.56 -8.63 2.13
C GLY A 413 17.25 -8.95 3.47
N LEU A 414 18.54 -8.64 3.59
CA LEU A 414 19.30 -8.82 4.85
C LEU A 414 18.80 -7.89 5.97
N TRP A 415 18.39 -6.67 5.65
CA TRP A 415 17.78 -5.75 6.62
C TRP A 415 16.54 -6.36 7.26
N GLY A 416 15.62 -6.89 6.47
CA GLY A 416 14.43 -7.58 6.97
C GLY A 416 14.77 -8.86 7.74
N LEU A 417 15.68 -9.67 7.19
CA LEU A 417 16.09 -10.94 7.80
C LEU A 417 16.70 -10.74 9.20
N GLU A 418 17.53 -9.71 9.37
CA GLU A 418 18.14 -9.39 10.66
C GLU A 418 17.08 -9.09 11.71
N TRP A 419 16.05 -8.32 11.37
CA TRP A 419 14.95 -8.06 12.28
C TRP A 419 14.11 -9.31 12.58
N LEU A 420 13.87 -10.17 11.60
CA LEU A 420 13.18 -11.44 11.82
C LEU A 420 13.95 -12.33 12.80
N HIS A 421 15.27 -12.39 12.67
CA HIS A 421 16.14 -13.17 13.56
C HIS A 421 16.24 -12.57 14.97
N LYS A 422 16.29 -11.24 15.07
CA LYS A 422 16.25 -10.49 16.34
C LYS A 422 14.95 -10.73 17.10
N ASN A 423 13.83 -10.85 16.39
CA ASN A 423 12.50 -11.10 16.96
C ASN A 423 12.23 -12.59 17.24
N ARG A 424 13.28 -13.35 17.58
CA ARG A 424 13.22 -14.78 17.83
C ARG A 424 13.46 -15.08 19.31
N PHE A 425 12.39 -15.41 20.05
CA PHE A 425 12.37 -15.65 21.50
C PHE A 425 11.91 -17.08 21.80
N ASP A 426 12.75 -18.12 21.56
CA ASP A 426 12.43 -19.53 21.75
C ASP A 426 11.06 -19.96 21.18
N GLY A 427 10.75 -19.46 19.99
CA GLY A 427 9.47 -19.71 19.31
C GLY A 427 8.37 -18.71 19.62
N LEU A 428 8.57 -17.84 20.60
CA LEU A 428 7.72 -16.68 20.83
C LEU A 428 8.15 -15.50 19.95
N ARG A 429 7.24 -14.56 19.73
CA ARG A 429 7.51 -13.33 19.01
C ARG A 429 6.86 -12.16 19.70
N VAL A 430 7.49 -11.01 19.57
CA VAL A 430 6.77 -9.77 19.70
C VAL A 430 5.88 -9.64 18.47
N ILE A 431 4.58 -9.71 18.66
CA ILE A 431 3.61 -9.48 17.61
C ILE A 431 3.53 -7.97 17.45
N GLY A 432 4.36 -7.46 16.52
CA GLY A 432 4.39 -6.06 16.24
C GLY A 432 3.11 -5.62 15.55
N TRP A 433 2.30 -4.93 16.28
CA TRP A 433 1.34 -4.00 15.73
C TRP A 433 1.60 -2.71 16.48
N THR A 434 2.35 -1.86 15.87
CA THR A 434 2.71 -0.60 16.46
C THR A 434 2.05 0.51 15.68
N THR A 435 1.86 1.58 16.32
CA THR A 435 1.03 2.64 15.88
C THR A 435 1.74 3.97 16.00
N MET A 436 1.03 5.01 15.73
CA MET A 436 1.44 6.41 15.60
C MET A 436 2.26 7.03 16.75
N ASP A 437 2.60 6.31 17.79
CA ASP A 437 3.51 6.77 18.85
C ASP A 437 4.99 6.54 18.49
N SER A 438 5.32 6.71 17.21
CA SER A 438 6.58 6.27 16.62
C SER A 438 7.74 7.18 16.94
N TYR A 439 7.45 8.43 17.21
CA TYR A 439 8.44 9.44 17.55
C TYR A 439 8.41 9.70 19.04
N THR A 440 9.23 8.98 19.71
CA THR A 440 9.40 9.02 21.15
C THR A 440 10.70 9.73 21.53
N ASP A 441 11.03 9.86 22.81
CA ASP A 441 12.19 10.63 23.25
C ASP A 441 13.53 9.86 23.14
N ASN A 442 13.49 8.59 22.73
CA ASN A 442 14.61 7.66 22.66
C ASN A 442 15.22 7.34 24.05
N VAL A 443 14.45 7.48 25.13
CA VAL A 443 14.87 7.17 26.49
C VAL A 443 14.03 6.02 27.04
N ILE A 444 14.60 4.83 27.16
CA ILE A 444 13.89 3.68 27.73
C ILE A 444 13.54 3.96 29.21
N GLY A 445 12.28 3.72 29.56
CA GLY A 445 11.73 3.91 30.91
C GLY A 445 10.94 5.20 31.08
N SER A 446 10.72 5.97 30.00
CA SER A 446 9.83 7.12 29.99
C SER A 446 8.36 6.72 29.85
N PHE A 447 7.44 7.68 29.96
CA PHE A 447 6.01 7.39 30.02
C PHE A 447 5.39 7.02 28.65
N ASP A 448 6.07 7.37 27.56
CA ASP A 448 5.64 7.13 26.17
C ASP A 448 6.25 5.86 25.55
N ASP A 449 6.98 5.08 26.33
CA ASP A 449 7.58 3.83 25.89
C ASP A 449 6.56 2.75 25.58
N LYS A 450 6.89 1.92 24.59
CA LYS A 450 6.18 0.67 24.31
C LYS A 450 6.94 -0.55 24.84
N HIS A 451 6.47 -1.08 25.95
CA HIS A 451 6.93 -2.38 26.41
C HIS A 451 6.15 -3.48 25.68
N MET A 452 6.84 -4.17 24.78
CA MET A 452 6.26 -5.22 23.95
C MET A 452 6.55 -6.59 24.58
N GLN A 453 5.50 -7.37 24.80
CA GLN A 453 5.66 -8.73 25.33
C GLN A 453 5.88 -9.73 24.20
N PRO A 454 6.77 -10.72 24.34
CA PRO A 454 6.82 -11.83 23.42
C PRO A 454 5.45 -12.51 23.36
N GLY A 455 4.90 -12.62 22.14
CA GLY A 455 3.58 -13.20 21.94
C GLY A 455 3.57 -14.71 22.18
N GLU A 456 2.53 -15.23 22.80
CA GLU A 456 2.35 -16.67 23.05
C GLU A 456 1.88 -17.45 21.79
N ARG A 457 1.71 -16.80 20.65
CA ARG A 457 1.16 -17.40 19.43
C ARG A 457 2.23 -18.14 18.63
N ILE A 458 2.57 -19.33 19.05
CA ILE A 458 3.55 -20.20 18.40
C ILE A 458 3.08 -20.65 17.00
N SER A 459 1.79 -20.88 16.83
CA SER A 459 1.19 -21.43 15.61
C SER A 459 0.57 -20.36 14.69
N SER A 460 1.02 -19.12 14.75
CA SER A 460 0.55 -18.08 13.86
C SER A 460 1.07 -18.25 12.43
N ASN A 461 0.35 -17.67 11.47
CA ASN A 461 0.82 -17.61 10.08
C ASN A 461 2.21 -16.97 9.96
N ASP A 462 2.54 -16.03 10.86
CA ASP A 462 3.84 -15.34 10.91
C ASP A 462 5.03 -16.30 10.93
N ASN A 463 4.91 -17.41 11.64
CA ASN A 463 5.97 -18.40 11.71
C ASN A 463 6.18 -19.15 10.39
N TYR A 464 5.13 -19.44 9.65
CA TYR A 464 5.25 -20.03 8.31
C TYR A 464 5.90 -19.07 7.31
N TYR A 465 5.58 -17.77 7.39
CA TYR A 465 6.27 -16.77 6.59
C TYR A 465 7.76 -16.67 6.93
N SER A 466 8.14 -16.86 8.21
CA SER A 466 9.55 -16.93 8.61
C SER A 466 10.26 -18.11 7.95
N VAL A 467 9.63 -19.29 7.91
CA VAL A 467 10.20 -20.46 7.21
C VAL A 467 10.48 -20.12 5.74
N ILE A 468 9.51 -19.47 5.07
CA ILE A 468 9.67 -19.08 3.66
C ILE A 468 10.83 -18.08 3.50
N ALA A 469 10.89 -17.04 4.34
CA ALA A 469 11.93 -16.02 4.28
C ALA A 469 13.33 -16.62 4.51
N ASP A 470 13.47 -17.47 5.50
CA ASP A 470 14.74 -18.13 5.82
C ASP A 470 15.20 -19.12 4.72
N VAL A 471 14.26 -19.85 4.10
CA VAL A 471 14.60 -20.71 2.96
C VAL A 471 15.05 -19.89 1.76
N GLU A 472 14.36 -18.81 1.42
CA GLU A 472 14.76 -17.94 0.30
C GLU A 472 16.09 -17.24 0.58
N ALA A 473 16.37 -16.87 1.84
CA ALA A 473 17.68 -16.35 2.28
C ALA A 473 18.78 -17.41 2.11
N PHE A 474 18.57 -18.65 2.58
CA PHE A 474 19.52 -19.75 2.37
C PHE A 474 19.85 -19.94 0.89
N MET A 475 18.83 -20.05 0.06
CA MET A 475 19.00 -20.28 -1.39
C MET A 475 19.80 -19.17 -2.07
N THR A 476 19.68 -17.94 -1.57
CA THR A 476 20.38 -16.76 -2.14
C THR A 476 21.82 -16.64 -1.62
N LEU A 477 22.02 -16.92 -0.33
CA LEU A 477 23.26 -16.63 0.37
C LEU A 477 24.25 -17.81 0.39
N LYS A 478 23.82 -19.03 0.09
CA LYS A 478 24.62 -20.25 0.29
C LYS A 478 26.04 -20.22 -0.34
N GLU A 479 26.20 -19.52 -1.46
CA GLU A 479 27.49 -19.35 -2.12
C GLU A 479 28.21 -18.06 -1.73
N LYS A 480 27.47 -17.03 -1.32
CA LYS A 480 27.97 -15.69 -1.03
C LYS A 480 28.33 -15.50 0.44
N ASP A 481 27.51 -15.99 1.34
CA ASP A 481 27.68 -16.00 2.79
C ASP A 481 27.19 -17.33 3.39
N PRO A 482 28.02 -18.38 3.35
CA PRO A 482 27.65 -19.71 3.85
C PRO A 482 27.26 -19.72 5.33
N LYS A 483 27.79 -18.79 6.13
CA LYS A 483 27.47 -18.70 7.56
C LYS A 483 26.06 -18.17 7.77
N ALA A 484 25.70 -17.07 7.14
CA ALA A 484 24.33 -16.53 7.19
C ALA A 484 23.32 -17.53 6.61
N ALA A 485 23.66 -18.16 5.49
CA ALA A 485 22.84 -19.21 4.89
C ALA A 485 22.62 -20.39 5.87
N GLY A 486 23.67 -20.89 6.51
CA GLY A 486 23.56 -21.96 7.51
C GLY A 486 22.66 -21.59 8.69
N THR A 487 22.74 -20.35 9.15
CA THR A 487 21.84 -19.84 10.21
C THR A 487 20.38 -19.85 9.72
N SER A 488 20.09 -19.34 8.54
CA SER A 488 18.73 -19.33 7.99
C SER A 488 18.19 -20.74 7.76
N SER A 489 18.98 -21.68 7.21
CA SER A 489 18.55 -23.07 7.05
C SER A 489 18.18 -23.71 8.40
N LYS A 490 19.00 -23.48 9.44
CA LYS A 490 18.72 -23.98 10.78
C LYS A 490 17.42 -23.34 11.34
N TYR A 491 17.24 -22.04 11.20
CA TYR A 491 16.08 -21.36 11.73
C TYR A 491 14.79 -21.77 11.01
N ALA A 492 14.84 -21.97 9.70
CA ALA A 492 13.70 -22.52 8.95
C ALA A 492 13.26 -23.88 9.51
N GLN A 493 14.22 -24.78 9.79
CA GLN A 493 13.93 -26.10 10.37
C GLN A 493 13.38 -25.98 11.80
N ASP A 494 14.03 -25.21 12.65
CA ASP A 494 13.61 -25.01 14.04
C ASP A 494 12.18 -24.47 14.13
N TYR A 495 11.80 -23.52 13.26
CA TYR A 495 10.44 -22.99 13.21
C TYR A 495 9.42 -24.02 12.72
N TRP A 496 9.80 -24.78 11.70
CA TRP A 496 8.94 -25.84 11.20
C TRP A 496 8.64 -26.89 12.27
N ASP A 497 9.67 -27.35 12.99
CA ASP A 497 9.53 -28.34 14.05
C ASP A 497 8.66 -27.82 15.20
N LEU A 498 8.84 -26.55 15.56
CA LEU A 498 8.00 -25.90 16.56
C LEU A 498 6.53 -25.85 16.13
N LEU A 499 6.24 -25.43 14.89
CA LEU A 499 4.89 -25.35 14.36
C LEU A 499 4.21 -26.72 14.28
N LYS A 500 4.97 -27.76 13.90
CA LYS A 500 4.50 -29.14 13.86
C LYS A 500 4.10 -29.64 15.25
N ALA A 501 4.87 -29.28 16.29
CA ALA A 501 4.58 -29.68 17.67
C ALA A 501 3.35 -29.01 18.27
N HIS A 502 2.93 -27.85 17.74
CA HIS A 502 1.84 -27.02 18.26
C HIS A 502 0.66 -26.94 17.28
N GLN A 503 0.20 -28.07 16.77
CA GLN A 503 -0.93 -28.11 15.82
C GLN A 503 -2.19 -27.47 16.40
N GLN A 504 -2.77 -26.56 15.62
CA GLN A 504 -4.04 -25.89 15.92
C GLN A 504 -5.11 -26.26 14.87
N SER A 505 -6.33 -25.75 15.08
CA SER A 505 -7.41 -25.88 14.11
C SER A 505 -7.01 -25.31 12.73
N TRP A 506 -7.15 -26.12 11.70
CA TRP A 506 -6.83 -25.77 10.35
C TRP A 506 -7.99 -25.04 9.66
N ASN A 507 -7.67 -23.93 9.01
CA ASN A 507 -8.50 -23.31 8.01
C ASN A 507 -7.70 -23.21 6.69
N THR A 508 -8.34 -22.81 5.63
CA THR A 508 -7.71 -22.71 4.30
C THR A 508 -6.47 -21.83 4.29
N GLU A 509 -6.50 -20.70 4.97
CA GLU A 509 -5.36 -19.78 5.01
C GLU A 509 -4.13 -20.41 5.67
N LYS A 510 -4.30 -20.94 6.87
CA LYS A 510 -3.20 -21.58 7.62
C LYS A 510 -2.65 -22.79 6.88
N LEU A 511 -3.53 -23.63 6.35
CA LEU A 511 -3.14 -24.83 5.63
C LEU A 511 -2.39 -24.51 4.34
N ALA A 512 -2.84 -23.49 3.60
CA ALA A 512 -2.19 -23.05 2.38
C ALA A 512 -0.79 -22.48 2.63
N ILE A 513 -0.63 -21.65 3.67
CA ILE A 513 0.67 -21.07 4.01
C ILE A 513 1.60 -22.15 4.57
N ALA A 514 1.10 -23.08 5.38
CA ALA A 514 1.87 -24.22 5.87
C ALA A 514 2.34 -25.12 4.71
N LEU A 515 1.48 -25.40 3.74
CA LEU A 515 1.85 -26.15 2.55
C LEU A 515 2.96 -25.44 1.77
N LEU A 516 2.82 -24.14 1.53
CA LEU A 516 3.83 -23.35 0.82
C LEU A 516 5.16 -23.33 1.59
N ALA A 517 5.14 -23.08 2.90
CA ALA A 517 6.33 -23.08 3.75
C ALA A 517 7.03 -24.44 3.76
N GLY A 518 6.27 -25.51 3.92
CA GLY A 518 6.80 -26.86 3.93
C GLY A 518 7.37 -27.29 2.57
N THR A 519 6.76 -26.92 1.43
CA THR A 519 7.35 -27.16 0.10
C THR A 519 8.65 -26.41 -0.10
N LYS A 520 8.75 -25.16 0.40
CA LYS A 520 10.02 -24.43 0.40
C LYS A 520 11.07 -25.12 1.25
N LEU A 521 10.71 -25.52 2.46
CA LEU A 521 11.63 -26.24 3.35
C LEU A 521 12.10 -27.57 2.71
N TYR A 522 11.20 -28.34 2.11
CA TYR A 522 11.53 -29.58 1.43
C TYR A 522 12.57 -29.38 0.32
N SER A 523 12.53 -28.25 -0.38
CA SER A 523 13.49 -27.94 -1.45
C SER A 523 14.96 -27.79 -0.98
N ILE A 524 15.19 -27.62 0.33
CA ILE A 524 16.54 -27.50 0.92
C ILE A 524 16.86 -28.63 1.92
N ALA A 525 15.87 -29.37 2.38
CA ALA A 525 15.98 -30.42 3.38
C ALA A 525 15.00 -31.57 3.09
N GLU A 526 15.31 -32.37 2.04
CA GLU A 526 14.46 -33.48 1.62
C GLU A 526 14.31 -34.53 2.74
N ASN A 527 13.06 -34.90 3.01
CA ASN A 527 12.71 -35.84 4.08
C ASN A 527 11.33 -36.46 3.82
N GLU A 528 11.24 -37.79 3.89
CA GLU A 528 10.00 -38.51 3.57
C GLU A 528 8.85 -38.20 4.55
N GLU A 529 9.12 -37.95 5.82
CA GLU A 529 8.09 -37.56 6.78
C GLU A 529 7.48 -36.22 6.39
N LEU A 530 8.32 -35.23 6.03
CA LEU A 530 7.86 -33.92 5.56
C LEU A 530 7.04 -34.07 4.28
N LYS A 531 7.49 -34.87 3.32
CA LYS A 531 6.78 -35.13 2.05
C LYS A 531 5.38 -35.68 2.33
N ASN A 532 5.26 -36.72 3.18
CA ASN A 532 3.96 -37.31 3.53
C ASN A 532 3.03 -36.28 4.19
N LEU A 533 3.55 -35.45 5.09
CA LEU A 533 2.80 -34.37 5.73
C LEU A 533 2.29 -33.33 4.70
N LEU A 534 3.13 -32.98 3.70
CA LEU A 534 2.75 -32.06 2.64
C LEU A 534 1.65 -32.64 1.74
N VAL A 535 1.68 -33.94 1.49
CA VAL A 535 0.59 -34.65 0.76
C VAL A 535 -0.71 -34.55 1.55
N ASP A 536 -0.69 -34.78 2.86
CA ASP A 536 -1.87 -34.67 3.72
C ASP A 536 -2.41 -33.24 3.77
N TYR A 537 -1.53 -32.23 3.81
CA TYR A 537 -1.93 -30.82 3.74
C TYR A 537 -2.57 -30.49 2.39
N ALA A 538 -1.98 -30.95 1.29
CA ALA A 538 -2.55 -30.73 -0.05
C ALA A 538 -3.92 -31.38 -0.21
N ASP A 539 -4.11 -32.61 0.27
CA ASP A 539 -5.40 -33.31 0.23
C ASP A 539 -6.47 -32.57 1.06
N SER A 540 -6.10 -32.16 2.27
CA SER A 540 -6.98 -31.38 3.13
C SER A 540 -7.38 -30.07 2.46
N LEU A 541 -6.43 -29.36 1.87
CA LEU A 541 -6.65 -28.10 1.16
C LEU A 541 -7.57 -28.28 -0.03
N MET A 542 -7.35 -29.31 -0.86
CA MET A 542 -8.20 -29.63 -2.01
C MET A 542 -9.64 -30.02 -1.60
N SER A 543 -9.84 -30.49 -0.37
CA SER A 543 -11.18 -30.79 0.15
C SER A 543 -12.03 -29.53 0.38
N PHE A 544 -11.38 -28.36 0.54
CA PHE A 544 -12.03 -27.07 0.71
C PHE A 544 -12.34 -26.37 -0.63
N GLN A 545 -11.89 -26.93 -1.76
CA GLN A 545 -12.18 -26.37 -3.08
C GLN A 545 -13.56 -26.80 -3.59
N GLN A 546 -14.26 -25.88 -4.24
CA GLN A 546 -15.47 -26.19 -5.00
C GLN A 546 -15.10 -26.80 -6.34
N LYS A 547 -15.37 -28.08 -6.51
CA LYS A 547 -14.99 -28.87 -7.72
C LYS A 547 -16.01 -28.75 -8.83
N ASP A 548 -17.30 -28.90 -8.50
CA ASP A 548 -18.38 -28.89 -9.46
C ASP A 548 -18.96 -27.50 -9.65
N PRO A 549 -19.42 -27.14 -10.87
CA PRO A 549 -20.07 -25.86 -11.10
C PRO A 549 -21.30 -25.67 -10.19
N MET A 550 -21.36 -24.53 -9.52
CA MET A 550 -22.50 -24.13 -8.70
C MET A 550 -23.74 -23.91 -9.58
N ASN A 551 -24.92 -24.19 -9.03
CA ASN A 551 -26.17 -23.88 -9.70
C ASN A 551 -26.54 -22.39 -9.53
N TRP A 552 -25.63 -21.54 -9.93
CA TRP A 552 -25.76 -20.06 -9.92
C TRP A 552 -26.03 -19.52 -11.33
N ASN A 553 -26.37 -18.25 -11.43
CA ASN A 553 -26.50 -17.54 -12.71
C ASN A 553 -25.19 -17.58 -13.51
N LEU A 554 -24.05 -17.49 -12.82
CA LEU A 554 -22.73 -17.82 -13.36
C LEU A 554 -22.33 -19.20 -12.83
N LYS A 555 -21.98 -20.12 -13.72
CA LYS A 555 -21.58 -21.50 -13.39
C LYS A 555 -20.14 -21.53 -12.88
N LEU A 556 -19.92 -21.03 -11.66
CA LEU A 556 -18.59 -20.92 -11.06
C LEU A 556 -18.22 -22.18 -10.28
N ASN A 557 -16.95 -22.58 -10.41
CA ASN A 557 -16.28 -23.60 -9.59
C ASN A 557 -14.79 -23.26 -9.49
N GLY A 558 -14.01 -23.98 -8.71
CA GLY A 558 -12.56 -23.77 -8.57
C GLY A 558 -12.15 -22.84 -7.44
N PHE A 559 -13.05 -22.06 -6.88
CA PHE A 559 -12.79 -21.25 -5.69
C PHE A 559 -12.68 -22.10 -4.42
N PHE A 560 -12.08 -21.52 -3.36
CA PHE A 560 -11.95 -22.19 -2.08
C PHE A 560 -12.92 -21.63 -1.04
N TYR A 561 -13.29 -22.46 -0.08
CA TYR A 561 -13.98 -22.06 1.15
C TYR A 561 -12.96 -21.87 2.28
N MET A 562 -13.35 -21.16 3.35
CA MET A 562 -12.50 -20.96 4.54
C MET A 562 -12.16 -22.25 5.28
N GLY A 563 -12.98 -23.30 5.15
CA GLY A 563 -12.78 -24.60 5.77
C GLY A 563 -13.73 -25.63 5.24
N LYS A 564 -13.75 -26.80 5.87
CA LYS A 564 -14.56 -27.96 5.44
C LYS A 564 -16.08 -27.77 5.55
N GLU A 565 -16.54 -26.85 6.40
CA GLU A 565 -17.95 -26.50 6.58
C GLU A 565 -18.54 -25.84 5.35
N LYS A 566 -17.71 -25.25 4.48
CA LYS A 566 -18.09 -24.59 3.22
C LYS A 566 -19.17 -23.49 3.40
N ASP A 567 -19.16 -22.83 4.53
CA ASP A 567 -20.10 -21.77 4.89
C ASP A 567 -19.61 -20.36 4.52
N LYS A 568 -18.29 -20.18 4.37
CA LYS A 568 -17.63 -18.92 4.02
C LYS A 568 -16.63 -19.11 2.89
N PHE A 569 -16.63 -18.18 1.95
CA PHE A 569 -15.68 -18.16 0.83
C PHE A 569 -14.32 -17.68 1.29
N PHE A 570 -13.27 -18.34 0.81
CA PHE A 570 -11.89 -17.87 0.98
C PHE A 570 -11.56 -16.86 -0.11
N GLY A 571 -11.22 -15.67 0.27
CA GLY A 571 -10.95 -14.59 -0.67
C GLY A 571 -10.36 -13.39 0.03
N TYR A 572 -10.94 -12.21 -0.17
CA TYR A 572 -10.46 -11.01 0.47
C TYR A 572 -10.62 -11.07 1.99
N ASN A 573 -9.51 -10.87 2.68
CA ASN A 573 -9.41 -10.54 4.09
C ASN A 573 -8.29 -9.48 4.23
N HIS A 574 -8.03 -9.02 5.44
CA HIS A 574 -7.00 -7.99 5.65
C HIS A 574 -5.59 -8.42 5.20
N SER A 575 -5.25 -9.68 5.36
CA SER A 575 -3.97 -10.23 4.90
C SER A 575 -3.91 -10.48 3.38
N CYS A 576 -5.04 -10.43 2.68
CA CYS A 576 -5.14 -10.59 1.22
C CYS A 576 -4.39 -11.83 0.68
N ASN A 577 -4.59 -12.99 1.31
CA ASN A 577 -3.91 -14.25 0.93
C ASN A 577 -4.73 -15.12 -0.02
N ALA A 578 -5.61 -14.53 -0.83
CA ALA A 578 -6.59 -15.24 -1.66
C ALA A 578 -5.98 -16.31 -2.58
N ALA A 579 -4.75 -16.12 -3.04
CA ALA A 579 -4.06 -17.06 -3.92
C ALA A 579 -3.20 -18.09 -3.20
N SER A 580 -3.01 -17.99 -1.90
CA SER A 580 -2.12 -18.89 -1.16
C SER A 580 -2.39 -20.39 -1.36
N PRO A 581 -3.65 -20.87 -1.51
CA PRO A 581 -3.92 -22.27 -1.82
C PRO A 581 -3.23 -22.75 -3.10
N VAL A 582 -3.33 -21.99 -4.18
CA VAL A 582 -2.78 -22.42 -5.47
C VAL A 582 -1.27 -22.34 -5.50
N LEU A 583 -0.63 -21.41 -4.78
CA LEU A 583 0.82 -21.31 -4.69
C LEU A 583 1.44 -22.59 -4.12
N GLY A 584 0.89 -23.12 -3.03
CA GLY A 584 1.35 -24.37 -2.43
C GLY A 584 1.13 -25.58 -3.35
N LEU A 585 -0.02 -25.68 -4.03
CA LEU A 585 -0.33 -26.76 -4.95
C LEU A 585 0.56 -26.76 -6.20
N VAL A 586 0.91 -25.59 -6.73
CA VAL A 586 1.89 -25.47 -7.84
C VAL A 586 3.26 -25.99 -7.40
N GLU A 587 3.71 -25.64 -6.19
CA GLU A 587 4.99 -26.17 -5.67
C GLU A 587 4.93 -27.69 -5.45
N MET A 588 3.80 -28.28 -5.00
CA MET A 588 3.62 -29.72 -4.93
C MET A 588 3.81 -30.39 -6.30
N CYS A 589 3.18 -29.85 -7.34
CA CYS A 589 3.33 -30.37 -8.70
C CYS A 589 4.80 -30.31 -9.18
N ARG A 590 5.49 -29.21 -8.86
CA ARG A 590 6.90 -29.00 -9.28
C ARG A 590 7.88 -29.91 -8.55
N LEU A 591 7.66 -30.13 -7.25
CA LEU A 591 8.54 -30.97 -6.42
C LEU A 591 8.30 -32.47 -6.67
N PHE A 592 7.06 -32.86 -6.90
CA PHE A 592 6.67 -34.27 -6.98
C PHE A 592 5.98 -34.64 -8.31
N PRO A 593 6.61 -34.42 -9.47
CA PRO A 593 5.98 -34.61 -10.79
C PRO A 593 5.61 -36.06 -11.13
N ARG A 594 6.10 -37.03 -10.35
CA ARG A 594 5.82 -38.46 -10.53
C ARG A 594 4.96 -39.07 -9.40
N HIS A 595 4.46 -38.24 -8.49
CA HIS A 595 3.63 -38.70 -7.39
C HIS A 595 2.26 -39.16 -7.91
N GLU A 596 1.67 -40.15 -7.28
CA GLU A 596 0.34 -40.70 -7.69
C GLU A 596 -0.76 -39.66 -7.68
N LYS A 597 -0.69 -38.66 -6.76
CA LYS A 597 -1.65 -37.56 -6.61
C LYS A 597 -1.33 -36.33 -7.47
N TYR A 598 -0.31 -36.39 -8.31
CA TYR A 598 0.07 -35.25 -9.17
C TYR A 598 -1.11 -34.70 -9.98
N ASN A 599 -1.91 -35.59 -10.58
CA ASN A 599 -3.05 -35.18 -11.38
C ASN A 599 -4.15 -34.48 -10.57
N ASP A 600 -4.32 -34.85 -9.30
CA ASP A 600 -5.29 -34.19 -8.41
C ASP A 600 -4.87 -32.75 -8.08
N TRP A 601 -3.58 -32.55 -7.74
CA TRP A 601 -3.02 -31.21 -7.51
C TRP A 601 -3.09 -30.36 -8.78
N TYR A 602 -2.67 -30.91 -9.91
CA TYR A 602 -2.73 -30.24 -11.20
C TYR A 602 -4.17 -29.81 -11.53
N ARG A 603 -5.13 -30.72 -11.38
CA ARG A 603 -6.55 -30.42 -11.61
C ARG A 603 -7.08 -29.33 -10.67
N SER A 604 -6.65 -29.30 -9.44
CA SER A 604 -7.03 -28.25 -8.49
C SER A 604 -6.51 -26.86 -8.92
N VAL A 605 -5.27 -26.78 -9.41
CA VAL A 605 -4.69 -25.56 -9.98
C VAL A 605 -5.45 -25.12 -11.23
N GLU A 606 -5.79 -26.07 -12.10
CA GLU A 606 -6.56 -25.84 -13.33
C GLU A 606 -7.96 -25.27 -13.05
N LEU A 607 -8.66 -25.84 -12.05
CA LEU A 607 -9.98 -25.37 -11.61
C LEU A 607 -9.92 -23.93 -11.07
N PHE A 608 -8.95 -23.63 -10.22
CA PHE A 608 -8.77 -22.26 -9.72
C PHE A 608 -8.47 -21.27 -10.85
N SER A 609 -7.61 -21.65 -11.78
CA SER A 609 -7.27 -20.84 -12.94
C SER A 609 -8.49 -20.57 -13.83
N GLY A 610 -9.32 -21.59 -14.05
CA GLY A 610 -10.58 -21.45 -14.77
C GLY A 610 -11.58 -20.50 -14.08
N TYR A 611 -11.64 -20.55 -12.75
CA TYR A 611 -12.43 -19.62 -11.96
C TYR A 611 -11.98 -18.17 -12.19
N ILE A 612 -10.68 -17.89 -12.03
CA ILE A 612 -10.13 -16.53 -12.20
C ILE A 612 -10.33 -16.04 -13.63
N LYS A 613 -10.08 -16.89 -14.66
CA LYS A 613 -10.33 -16.51 -16.05
C LYS A 613 -11.80 -16.10 -16.26
N THR A 614 -12.73 -16.86 -15.72
CA THR A 614 -14.17 -16.59 -15.86
C THR A 614 -14.56 -15.26 -15.24
N ILE A 615 -14.08 -14.95 -14.01
CA ILE A 615 -14.49 -13.72 -13.34
C ILE A 615 -13.75 -12.49 -13.86
N ALA A 616 -12.50 -12.61 -14.33
CA ALA A 616 -11.75 -11.51 -14.91
C ALA A 616 -12.36 -11.00 -16.23
N GLN A 617 -12.97 -11.89 -17.03
CA GLN A 617 -13.69 -11.50 -18.26
C GLN A 617 -14.86 -10.54 -17.99
N LEU A 618 -15.43 -10.53 -16.79
CA LEU A 618 -16.55 -9.67 -16.43
C LEU A 618 -16.18 -8.17 -16.42
N THR A 619 -14.89 -7.85 -16.32
CA THR A 619 -14.36 -6.47 -16.29
C THR A 619 -13.56 -6.12 -17.56
N ALA A 620 -13.65 -6.93 -18.63
CA ALA A 620 -12.97 -6.60 -19.90
C ALA A 620 -13.35 -5.18 -20.38
N PRO A 621 -12.40 -4.40 -20.93
CA PRO A 621 -11.05 -4.75 -21.35
C PRO A 621 -9.97 -4.62 -20.24
N TYR A 622 -10.34 -4.26 -19.02
CA TYR A 622 -9.41 -4.13 -17.91
C TYR A 622 -8.91 -5.48 -17.40
N PHE A 623 -9.74 -6.53 -17.46
CA PHE A 623 -9.50 -7.84 -16.86
C PHE A 623 -9.15 -7.75 -15.36
N MET A 624 -9.60 -6.71 -14.66
CA MET A 624 -9.46 -6.60 -13.22
C MET A 624 -10.17 -7.78 -12.55
N ILE A 625 -9.48 -8.50 -11.70
CA ILE A 625 -10.05 -9.66 -11.02
C ILE A 625 -10.99 -9.19 -9.90
N PRO A 626 -12.29 -9.57 -9.91
CA PRO A 626 -13.21 -9.27 -8.81
C PRO A 626 -12.70 -9.73 -7.45
N ALA A 627 -13.04 -8.99 -6.40
CA ALA A 627 -12.47 -9.21 -5.07
C ALA A 627 -12.84 -10.56 -4.46
N ASN A 628 -14.13 -10.89 -4.43
CA ASN A 628 -14.61 -12.17 -3.84
C ASN A 628 -16.10 -12.42 -4.08
N ILE A 629 -16.53 -13.65 -3.78
CA ILE A 629 -17.93 -14.03 -3.60
C ILE A 629 -18.31 -13.77 -2.14
N TYR A 630 -19.45 -13.13 -1.93
CA TYR A 630 -20.00 -12.82 -0.60
C TYR A 630 -21.40 -13.40 -0.47
N ARG A 631 -21.74 -13.81 0.76
CA ARG A 631 -23.08 -14.30 1.10
C ARG A 631 -23.76 -13.30 2.03
N LEU A 632 -25.04 -13.03 1.80
CA LEU A 632 -25.86 -12.25 2.74
C LEU A 632 -25.90 -12.96 4.10
N ASN A 633 -25.76 -12.20 5.16
CA ASN A 633 -25.62 -12.73 6.53
C ASN A 633 -26.46 -11.95 7.57
N GLY A 634 -27.26 -10.98 7.14
CA GLY A 634 -28.09 -10.15 8.02
C GLY A 634 -27.33 -9.01 8.71
N THR A 635 -26.09 -8.71 8.29
CA THR A 635 -25.29 -7.60 8.80
C THR A 635 -25.41 -6.33 7.94
N GLU A 636 -24.83 -5.23 8.38
CA GLU A 636 -24.75 -3.99 7.61
C GLU A 636 -24.02 -4.16 6.26
N ASP A 637 -23.12 -5.12 6.16
CA ASP A 637 -22.38 -5.39 4.93
C ASP A 637 -23.29 -5.84 3.79
N ASP A 638 -24.47 -6.40 4.09
CA ASP A 638 -25.43 -6.82 3.09
C ASP A 638 -25.81 -5.70 2.11
N ARG A 639 -25.81 -4.45 2.57
CA ARG A 639 -26.08 -3.28 1.70
C ARG A 639 -25.01 -3.12 0.61
N GLN A 640 -23.76 -3.43 0.92
CA GLN A 640 -22.69 -3.45 -0.08
C GLN A 640 -22.80 -4.70 -0.95
N ILE A 641 -23.04 -5.85 -0.34
CA ILE A 641 -23.05 -7.16 -1.03
C ILE A 641 -24.07 -7.17 -2.15
N ILE A 642 -25.29 -6.69 -1.94
CA ILE A 642 -26.39 -6.73 -2.93
C ILE A 642 -26.13 -5.90 -4.20
N ASN A 643 -25.18 -4.97 -4.18
CA ASN A 643 -24.79 -4.18 -5.34
C ASN A 643 -23.78 -4.91 -6.26
N GLY A 644 -23.29 -6.07 -5.86
CA GLY A 644 -22.44 -6.92 -6.69
C GLY A 644 -23.23 -7.65 -7.77
N ILE A 645 -22.55 -8.54 -8.48
CA ILE A 645 -23.17 -9.42 -9.50
C ILE A 645 -23.92 -10.53 -8.76
N ARG A 646 -25.23 -10.54 -8.89
CA ARG A 646 -26.08 -11.57 -8.28
C ARG A 646 -25.82 -12.94 -8.88
N LEU A 647 -25.41 -13.88 -8.04
CA LEU A 647 -25.20 -15.29 -8.41
C LEU A 647 -26.46 -16.13 -8.16
N ASP A 648 -27.09 -15.94 -7.00
CA ASP A 648 -28.41 -16.46 -6.63
C ASP A 648 -29.11 -15.51 -5.64
N ASP A 649 -30.10 -15.98 -4.88
CA ASP A 649 -30.86 -15.13 -3.93
C ASP A 649 -30.04 -14.65 -2.74
N SER A 650 -28.91 -15.29 -2.43
CA SER A 650 -28.09 -14.99 -1.25
C SER A 650 -26.61 -14.77 -1.54
N HIS A 651 -26.13 -15.04 -2.76
CA HIS A 651 -24.72 -14.93 -3.12
C HIS A 651 -24.48 -13.91 -4.22
N TYR A 652 -23.42 -13.13 -4.05
CA TYR A 652 -23.03 -12.05 -4.95
C TYR A 652 -21.51 -12.05 -5.16
N LEU A 653 -21.08 -11.84 -6.40
CA LEU A 653 -19.69 -11.57 -6.74
C LEU A 653 -19.47 -10.06 -6.73
N ARG A 654 -18.50 -9.59 -5.92
CA ARG A 654 -18.15 -8.18 -5.81
C ARG A 654 -16.86 -7.87 -6.55
N MET A 655 -16.86 -6.77 -7.29
CA MET A 655 -15.66 -6.23 -7.94
C MET A 655 -14.68 -5.66 -6.92
N PHE A 656 -15.21 -4.95 -5.91
CA PHE A 656 -14.44 -4.32 -4.85
C PHE A 656 -14.72 -4.98 -3.50
N PRO A 657 -13.73 -4.94 -2.57
CA PRO A 657 -13.91 -5.54 -1.25
C PRO A 657 -15.09 -4.97 -0.46
N VAL A 658 -15.78 -5.84 0.26
CA VAL A 658 -16.79 -5.49 1.26
C VAL A 658 -16.09 -5.38 2.61
N TRP A 659 -15.57 -4.21 2.90
CA TRP A 659 -14.94 -3.93 4.18
C TRP A 659 -15.00 -2.44 4.52
N GLN A 660 -15.43 -2.14 5.73
CA GLN A 660 -15.76 -0.77 6.10
C GLN A 660 -14.54 0.13 6.33
N ALA A 661 -13.43 -0.41 6.85
CA ALA A 661 -12.26 0.39 7.19
C ALA A 661 -11.37 0.69 5.97
N PHE A 662 -10.91 -0.34 5.25
CA PHE A 662 -10.00 -0.21 4.10
C PHE A 662 -10.64 -0.88 2.88
N ARG A 663 -10.99 -0.11 1.87
CA ARG A 663 -11.79 -0.57 0.74
C ARG A 663 -11.04 -0.76 -0.56
N GLY A 664 -9.76 -0.36 -0.61
CA GLY A 664 -8.97 -0.43 -1.83
C GLY A 664 -8.63 -1.85 -2.25
N ASN A 665 -8.48 -2.06 -3.53
CA ASN A 665 -8.34 -3.39 -4.12
C ASN A 665 -6.90 -3.79 -4.47
N SER A 666 -5.88 -2.95 -4.20
CA SER A 666 -4.50 -3.20 -4.67
C SER A 666 -3.94 -4.54 -4.19
N SER A 667 -4.01 -4.82 -2.89
CA SER A 667 -3.45 -6.06 -2.34
C SER A 667 -4.19 -7.31 -2.79
N VAL A 668 -5.52 -7.24 -2.93
CA VAL A 668 -6.31 -8.43 -3.32
C VAL A 668 -6.07 -8.82 -4.77
N ILE A 669 -6.05 -7.85 -5.69
CA ILE A 669 -5.82 -8.15 -7.11
C ILE A 669 -4.39 -8.65 -7.35
N LEU A 670 -3.39 -8.07 -6.68
CA LEU A 670 -2.01 -8.52 -6.77
C LEU A 670 -1.81 -9.93 -6.17
N SER A 671 -2.50 -10.23 -5.06
CA SER A 671 -2.48 -11.59 -4.51
C SER A 671 -3.04 -12.61 -5.49
N GLN A 672 -4.19 -12.34 -6.11
CA GLN A 672 -4.79 -13.21 -7.11
C GLN A 672 -3.92 -13.33 -8.36
N ALA A 673 -3.30 -12.22 -8.80
CA ALA A 673 -2.36 -12.21 -9.90
C ALA A 673 -1.15 -13.13 -9.65
N ASN A 674 -0.57 -13.09 -8.45
CA ASN A 674 0.52 -13.99 -8.05
C ASN A 674 0.12 -15.46 -8.17
N GLY A 675 -1.12 -15.79 -7.78
CA GLY A 675 -1.65 -17.16 -7.89
C GLY A 675 -1.69 -17.63 -9.33
N ILE A 676 -2.29 -16.85 -10.24
CA ILE A 676 -2.42 -17.26 -11.65
C ILE A 676 -1.11 -17.16 -12.42
N ALA A 677 -0.24 -16.20 -12.10
CA ALA A 677 1.09 -16.14 -12.69
C ALA A 677 1.94 -17.36 -12.27
N SER A 678 1.85 -17.76 -11.01
CA SER A 678 2.46 -19.03 -10.55
C SER A 678 1.84 -20.25 -11.23
N ALA A 679 0.50 -20.30 -11.36
CA ALA A 679 -0.19 -21.38 -12.05
C ALA A 679 0.20 -21.46 -13.53
N ASN A 680 0.41 -20.34 -14.20
CA ASN A 680 0.84 -20.30 -15.60
C ASN A 680 2.18 -21.01 -15.83
N ARG A 681 3.09 -20.98 -14.86
CA ARG A 681 4.37 -21.72 -14.94
C ARG A 681 4.20 -23.24 -14.99
N LEU A 682 3.05 -23.73 -14.52
CA LEU A 682 2.67 -25.15 -14.55
C LEU A 682 1.79 -25.48 -15.77
N LEU A 683 0.80 -24.62 -16.05
CA LEU A 683 -0.24 -24.87 -17.05
C LEU A 683 0.17 -24.41 -18.46
N ASN A 684 1.12 -23.47 -18.58
CA ASN A 684 1.56 -22.86 -19.84
C ASN A 684 0.37 -22.29 -20.65
N ASP A 685 -0.51 -21.55 -19.98
CA ASP A 685 -1.71 -20.92 -20.54
C ASP A 685 -1.50 -19.42 -20.74
N PRO A 686 -1.35 -18.92 -21.98
CA PRO A 686 -1.09 -17.50 -22.24
C PRO A 686 -2.16 -16.56 -21.69
N GLU A 687 -3.41 -16.99 -21.58
CA GLU A 687 -4.48 -16.16 -21.03
C GLU A 687 -4.25 -15.84 -19.55
N LEU A 688 -3.68 -16.79 -18.78
CA LEU A 688 -3.32 -16.55 -17.38
C LEU A 688 -2.21 -15.49 -17.26
N HIS A 689 -1.22 -15.50 -18.17
CA HIS A 689 -0.20 -14.46 -18.23
C HIS A 689 -0.81 -13.10 -18.53
N GLU A 690 -1.70 -13.01 -19.52
CA GLU A 690 -2.37 -11.76 -19.89
C GLU A 690 -3.22 -11.20 -18.75
N ILE A 691 -3.96 -12.04 -18.02
CA ILE A 691 -4.77 -11.61 -16.89
C ILE A 691 -3.87 -11.17 -15.72
N ALA A 692 -2.77 -11.87 -15.43
CA ALA A 692 -1.82 -11.46 -14.40
C ALA A 692 -1.17 -10.12 -14.74
N LEU A 693 -0.75 -9.94 -16.00
CA LEU A 693 -0.19 -8.70 -16.52
C LEU A 693 -1.19 -7.54 -16.43
N ALA A 694 -2.47 -7.79 -16.72
CA ALA A 694 -3.51 -6.78 -16.62
C ALA A 694 -3.65 -6.19 -15.21
N GLN A 695 -3.39 -7.00 -14.14
CA GLN A 695 -3.40 -6.47 -12.77
C GLN A 695 -2.21 -5.54 -12.53
N MET A 696 -1.03 -5.84 -13.06
CA MET A 696 0.12 -4.96 -13.03
C MET A 696 -0.18 -3.64 -13.76
N GLU A 697 -0.73 -3.74 -14.97
CA GLU A 697 -1.12 -2.59 -15.79
C GLU A 697 -2.21 -1.73 -15.13
N TRP A 698 -3.18 -2.36 -14.42
CA TRP A 698 -4.18 -1.66 -13.63
C TRP A 698 -3.55 -0.78 -12.55
N MET A 699 -2.57 -1.32 -11.84
CA MET A 699 -1.82 -0.56 -10.83
C MET A 699 -1.02 0.59 -11.44
N LEU A 700 -0.57 0.44 -12.68
CA LEU A 700 0.37 1.33 -13.34
C LEU A 700 -0.27 2.15 -14.49
N GLY A 701 -1.56 2.50 -14.33
CA GLY A 701 -2.22 3.50 -15.17
C GLY A 701 -3.32 2.98 -16.08
N LYS A 702 -3.34 1.69 -16.45
CA LYS A 702 -4.39 1.11 -17.30
C LYS A 702 -5.66 0.82 -16.50
N ASN A 703 -6.23 1.87 -15.96
CA ASN A 703 -7.45 1.89 -15.17
C ASN A 703 -8.38 3.02 -15.66
N PRO A 704 -9.64 3.12 -15.17
CA PRO A 704 -10.60 4.11 -15.64
C PRO A 704 -10.14 5.56 -15.47
N PHE A 705 -9.23 5.81 -14.53
CA PHE A 705 -8.77 7.16 -14.16
C PHE A 705 -7.52 7.59 -14.92
N ASN A 706 -6.90 6.68 -15.71
CA ASN A 706 -5.62 6.91 -16.37
C ASN A 706 -4.56 7.47 -15.38
N GLN A 707 -4.51 6.86 -14.17
CA GLN A 707 -3.63 7.26 -13.09
C GLN A 707 -2.79 6.08 -12.62
N SER A 708 -1.48 6.25 -12.54
CA SER A 708 -0.62 5.30 -11.85
C SER A 708 -0.91 5.35 -10.35
N LEU A 709 -1.05 4.19 -9.71
CA LEU A 709 -1.18 4.11 -8.26
C LEU A 709 0.18 4.14 -7.56
N MET A 710 1.27 3.86 -8.26
CA MET A 710 2.61 3.97 -7.71
C MET A 710 3.10 5.42 -7.80
N TYR A 711 3.41 6.03 -6.66
CA TYR A 711 3.98 7.37 -6.64
C TYR A 711 5.35 7.40 -7.33
N GLY A 712 5.54 8.37 -8.20
CA GLY A 712 6.79 8.54 -8.97
C GLY A 712 6.98 7.57 -10.14
N GLU A 713 5.97 6.75 -10.47
CA GLU A 713 5.97 5.91 -11.67
C GLU A 713 4.86 6.33 -12.63
N GLY A 714 5.19 6.63 -13.87
CA GLY A 714 4.23 7.02 -14.88
C GLY A 714 3.67 8.42 -14.68
N TYR A 715 2.34 8.58 -14.80
CA TYR A 715 1.66 9.87 -14.87
C TYR A 715 0.45 9.92 -13.93
N ASN A 716 0.09 11.14 -13.51
CA ASN A 716 -1.13 11.41 -12.74
C ASN A 716 -1.23 10.63 -11.44
N PHE A 717 -0.10 10.27 -10.82
CA PHE A 717 -0.15 9.56 -9.53
C PHE A 717 -0.61 10.49 -8.41
N SER A 718 -1.49 9.95 -7.56
CA SER A 718 -2.09 10.67 -6.44
C SER A 718 -1.11 10.83 -5.28
N PRO A 719 -1.20 11.92 -4.49
CA PRO A 719 -0.56 11.98 -3.19
C PRO A 719 -0.96 10.81 -2.31
N GLN A 720 -0.07 10.44 -1.41
CA GLN A 720 -0.25 9.33 -0.48
C GLN A 720 -0.70 9.84 0.90
N TYR A 721 -1.41 9.02 1.63
CA TYR A 721 -1.57 9.20 3.06
C TYR A 721 -0.39 8.53 3.75
N ALA A 722 0.57 9.35 4.15
CA ALA A 722 1.76 8.92 4.87
C ALA A 722 2.06 9.98 5.94
N VAL A 723 1.45 9.80 7.10
CA VAL A 723 1.32 10.80 8.17
C VAL A 723 2.65 11.38 8.61
N PHE A 724 3.72 10.58 8.56
CA PHE A 724 5.02 10.97 9.09
C PHE A 724 6.12 11.09 8.03
N THR A 725 5.88 10.64 6.80
CA THR A 725 6.94 10.55 5.79
C THR A 725 6.70 11.38 4.54
N ASP A 726 5.48 11.91 4.33
CA ASP A 726 5.08 12.48 3.04
C ASP A 726 5.09 11.45 1.90
N ASP A 727 5.02 11.89 0.64
CA ASP A 727 5.02 11.00 -0.52
C ASP A 727 6.36 10.28 -0.69
N ILE A 728 6.31 9.00 -0.96
CA ILE A 728 7.48 8.15 -1.19
C ILE A 728 7.47 7.62 -2.62
N THR A 729 8.52 7.91 -3.39
CA THR A 729 8.70 7.33 -4.73
C THR A 729 8.77 5.80 -4.64
N GLY A 730 7.86 5.13 -5.34
CA GLY A 730 7.67 3.68 -5.29
C GLY A 730 6.53 3.24 -4.38
N GLY A 731 5.98 4.17 -3.58
CA GLY A 731 4.87 3.89 -2.66
C GLY A 731 3.59 3.47 -3.37
N LEU A 732 2.93 2.45 -2.84
CA LEU A 732 1.67 1.92 -3.33
C LEU A 732 0.57 2.07 -2.27
N PRO A 733 -0.63 2.52 -2.66
CA PRO A 733 -1.73 2.73 -1.73
C PRO A 733 -2.55 1.46 -1.48
N VAL A 734 -3.45 1.53 -0.50
CA VAL A 734 -4.54 0.56 -0.31
C VAL A 734 -5.26 0.27 -1.63
N GLY A 735 -5.60 1.30 -2.40
CA GLY A 735 -5.99 1.17 -3.80
C GLY A 735 -7.33 1.77 -4.17
N ILE A 736 -7.72 1.57 -5.42
CA ILE A 736 -9.01 2.01 -5.96
C ILE A 736 -10.13 1.35 -5.17
N LEU A 737 -11.13 2.14 -4.82
CA LEU A 737 -12.28 1.73 -4.01
C LEU A 737 -13.60 1.89 -4.76
N THR A 738 -14.69 1.61 -4.09
CA THR A 738 -16.05 1.96 -4.51
C THR A 738 -16.65 3.01 -3.57
N ARG A 739 -17.51 3.90 -4.09
CA ARG A 739 -18.21 4.88 -3.27
C ARG A 739 -19.37 4.22 -2.54
N ASP A 740 -19.53 4.53 -1.26
CA ASP A 740 -20.59 4.03 -0.40
C ASP A 740 -20.78 2.51 -0.51
N ASP A 741 -21.97 2.08 -0.85
CA ASP A 741 -22.35 0.68 -1.01
C ASP A 741 -22.26 0.20 -2.48
N LEU A 742 -21.82 1.05 -3.43
CA LEU A 742 -21.71 0.73 -4.86
C LEU A 742 -20.62 -0.31 -5.15
N ASP A 743 -20.56 -0.77 -6.38
CA ASP A 743 -19.57 -1.75 -6.87
C ASP A 743 -18.94 -1.31 -8.21
N VAL A 744 -18.59 -0.03 -8.27
CA VAL A 744 -17.93 0.59 -9.44
C VAL A 744 -16.65 1.29 -9.01
N PRO A 745 -15.66 1.43 -9.91
CA PRO A 745 -14.41 2.11 -9.57
C PRO A 745 -14.66 3.57 -9.15
N TYR A 746 -13.98 3.97 -8.08
CA TYR A 746 -14.05 5.31 -7.53
C TYR A 746 -12.69 5.74 -6.97
N TRP A 747 -12.17 6.87 -7.45
CA TRP A 747 -10.88 7.40 -7.06
C TRP A 747 -10.91 8.92 -7.03
N LYS A 748 -11.13 9.47 -5.86
CA LYS A 748 -11.35 10.90 -5.63
C LYS A 748 -10.06 11.65 -5.28
N MET A 749 -10.11 12.99 -5.37
CA MET A 749 -9.01 13.86 -5.00
C MET A 749 -8.60 13.72 -3.52
N PRO A 750 -9.49 13.73 -2.53
CA PRO A 750 -9.10 13.71 -1.13
C PRO A 750 -8.16 12.56 -0.77
N VAL A 751 -7.20 12.85 0.11
CA VAL A 751 -6.22 11.89 0.63
C VAL A 751 -6.65 11.45 2.02
N LEU A 752 -6.81 10.15 2.19
CA LEU A 752 -7.24 9.55 3.44
C LEU A 752 -6.71 8.11 3.57
N HIS A 753 -6.52 7.63 4.82
CA HIS A 753 -5.96 6.31 5.10
C HIS A 753 -6.73 5.13 4.47
N ASN A 754 -8.06 5.23 4.36
CA ASN A 754 -8.91 4.11 3.93
C ASN A 754 -8.57 3.55 2.53
N TYR A 755 -7.92 4.33 1.66
CA TYR A 755 -7.67 3.96 0.26
C TYR A 755 -6.36 4.51 -0.32
N LYS A 756 -5.83 5.64 0.20
CA LYS A 756 -4.58 6.25 -0.27
C LYS A 756 -3.40 6.07 0.68
N GLU A 757 -3.60 5.35 1.79
CA GLU A 757 -2.49 5.05 2.68
C GLU A 757 -1.43 4.21 1.98
N LEU A 758 -0.18 4.61 2.17
CA LEU A 758 0.99 3.85 1.75
C LEU A 758 1.01 2.51 2.48
N TRP A 759 1.03 1.40 1.73
CA TRP A 759 1.04 0.05 2.31
C TRP A 759 2.18 -0.80 1.80
N GLY A 760 2.79 -1.61 2.68
CA GLY A 760 3.78 -2.61 2.34
C GLY A 760 3.19 -3.82 1.62
N GLN A 761 1.92 -4.17 1.89
CA GLN A 761 1.27 -5.33 1.27
C GLN A 761 1.22 -5.28 -0.25
N PRO A 762 0.73 -4.22 -0.91
CA PRO A 762 0.78 -4.15 -2.36
C PRO A 762 2.22 -4.16 -2.88
N ALA A 763 3.17 -3.58 -2.15
CA ALA A 763 4.55 -3.49 -2.60
C ALA A 763 5.22 -4.87 -2.72
N PHE A 764 5.24 -5.69 -1.66
CA PHE A 764 5.85 -7.02 -1.78
C PHE A 764 5.08 -7.94 -2.74
N ARG A 765 3.75 -7.81 -2.84
CA ARG A 765 2.96 -8.61 -3.81
C ARG A 765 3.25 -8.21 -5.24
N MET A 766 3.49 -6.93 -5.52
CA MET A 766 3.94 -6.48 -6.83
C MET A 766 5.36 -6.99 -7.13
N MET A 767 6.26 -7.03 -6.16
CA MET A 767 7.57 -7.66 -6.30
C MET A 767 7.46 -9.15 -6.63
N GLU A 768 6.59 -9.89 -5.97
CA GLU A 768 6.31 -11.29 -6.28
C GLU A 768 5.73 -11.46 -7.70
N LEU A 769 4.84 -10.56 -8.12
CA LEU A 769 4.28 -10.60 -9.47
C LEU A 769 5.34 -10.36 -10.54
N ILE A 770 6.25 -9.39 -10.33
CA ILE A 770 7.43 -9.17 -11.20
C ILE A 770 8.26 -10.45 -11.31
N TYR A 771 8.48 -11.14 -10.18
CA TYR A 771 9.21 -12.39 -10.18
C TYR A 771 8.53 -13.45 -11.07
N TYR A 772 7.23 -13.66 -10.93
CA TYR A 772 6.49 -14.67 -11.70
C TYR A 772 6.34 -14.30 -13.19
N LEU A 773 6.16 -13.02 -13.53
CA LEU A 773 6.05 -12.58 -14.92
C LEU A 773 7.38 -12.64 -15.68
N ASN A 774 8.52 -12.59 -14.98
CA ASN A 774 9.87 -12.63 -15.57
C ASN A 774 10.46 -14.06 -15.65
N GLU A 775 9.79 -15.09 -15.17
CA GLU A 775 10.17 -16.49 -15.33
C GLU A 775 9.61 -17.10 -16.61
#